data_7c536ebb42a729edf136106f4911f377
#
_entry.id   7c536ebb42a729edf136106f4911f377
#
_cell.length_a   1.000
_cell.length_b   1.000
_cell.length_c   1.000
_cell.angle_alpha   90.00
_cell.angle_beta   90.00
_cell.angle_gamma   90.00
#
_symmetry.space_group_name_H-M   'P 1'
#
loop_
_entity.id
_entity.type
_entity.pdbx_description
1 polymer ?
#
loop_
_entity_poly.entity_id
_entity_poly.type
_entity_poly.pdbx_seq_one_letter_code
_entity_poly.pdbx_strand_id
1 'polypeptide(L)'
;MNKKRWTALAVVSALVFAVATTGTSATAASAVKDKALDKKLKQGAVSAKIAADSKGLQQITWNDSKGVPNFVAGKVSAKKLNNASDAAAVLEENKGLFDLDSVADELKLSVQSTDNLNTKMFKFQQTYQGVPVFGNELILHADNNGDASSINGYYDPEVKTKGLNTKAKLSSADALNKAKADTGLSGVKNFDLASSDLYIYEAPDKEHHLAYLVTLSTLENNSPAYWQVFVDAHDGSILNKIDKVEFAAAVGTGTGVLNDTKSLNTDSYAGGFYLRDVTKPMFATGGKIETYTAANGTTLPGTLLTDTDNVWTDKAAVDAHYFAGLTYDYYYNKLGRNSFDNAGGTMKQTVHYSSNYNNAFWNGTQMVYGDGDGTTFIAFSGSADVVGHEITHGVTERTANLTYSYQSGALNESWSDVMGNLIENKADNNWLVGEDIYTPGTAGDALRSMSNPGAYGDPAHMSQYVNTSSDNGGVHSNSGIPNKAFYNFVTTPGVTRDNAGKVWYRALTQYMTASSQFIDARNATIQAATDLFGAASTEVSAVTAAWNNVGVVPATPDAYEPNDTQATAYGPITSGTAYAGKISTSTDVDWFKFTSADAGVISLSLSNLPGDYDLFLYNSAGTQLAKSENGSTTAESISYTATAAGTYYAKVIGYSGANSNTAYSLTATYPTSVSNGQWYYEVKAFDTPHPYTNNFTGATHTYTKPGATKVGLHFSRFETESGYDFVYIKDKAGVTKYTYSGTKAAFWIFVDGDTISANLKTDSSVTGWGYSIDQVEYFQ
;
A
#
# COMPACT_ATOMS: atom_id res chain seq x y z
N MET A 1 -13.37 11.53 50.04
CA MET A 1 -14.82 11.29 49.95
C MET A 1 -15.21 11.10 48.49
N ASN A 2 -15.90 10.03 48.25
CA ASN A 2 -16.66 9.58 47.07
C ASN A 2 -15.96 9.28 45.74
N LYS A 3 -15.79 7.97 45.65
CA LYS A 3 -15.66 7.16 44.44
C LYS A 3 -16.87 7.32 43.50
N LYS A 4 -16.66 7.39 42.18
CA LYS A 4 -17.60 6.77 41.23
C LYS A 4 -16.82 5.88 40.29
N ARG A 5 -16.91 4.59 40.52
CA ARG A 5 -16.63 3.50 39.58
C ARG A 5 -17.72 3.53 38.52
N TRP A 6 -17.34 3.49 37.25
CA TRP A 6 -18.23 3.04 36.18
C TRP A 6 -17.76 1.67 35.73
N THR A 7 -18.53 0.68 36.08
CA THR A 7 -18.48 -0.69 35.62
C THR A 7 -19.07 -0.74 34.19
N ALA A 8 -18.25 -1.10 33.22
CA ALA A 8 -18.77 -1.61 31.97
C ALA A 8 -19.14 -3.09 32.21
N LEU A 9 -20.42 -3.38 32.28
CA LEU A 9 -20.94 -4.74 32.38
C LEU A 9 -21.85 -5.01 31.22
N ALA A 10 -21.40 -5.98 30.42
CA ALA A 10 -22.16 -6.94 29.64
C ALA A 10 -23.58 -6.57 29.18
N VAL A 11 -23.73 -6.44 27.87
CA VAL A 11 -24.99 -6.81 27.22
C VAL A 11 -24.72 -8.08 26.39
N VAL A 12 -24.79 -9.21 27.08
CA VAL A 12 -25.04 -10.52 26.47
C VAL A 12 -26.27 -11.04 27.18
N SER A 13 -27.44 -10.82 26.63
CA SER A 13 -28.62 -11.61 26.96
C SER A 13 -29.74 -11.41 25.93
N ALA A 14 -30.10 -12.52 25.35
CA ALA A 14 -31.42 -12.89 24.83
C ALA A 14 -31.87 -12.33 23.48
N LEU A 15 -31.67 -13.18 22.47
CA LEU A 15 -32.73 -13.47 21.49
C LEU A 15 -32.67 -14.96 21.14
N VAL A 16 -33.42 -15.77 21.91
CA VAL A 16 -33.83 -17.12 21.51
C VAL A 16 -35.37 -17.13 21.55
N PHE A 17 -35.95 -17.45 20.43
CA PHE A 17 -37.23 -18.05 20.06
C PHE A 17 -37.83 -17.32 18.85
N ALA A 18 -38.01 -17.93 17.80
CA ALA A 18 -38.72 -18.98 17.20
C ALA A 18 -38.73 -18.77 15.68
N VAL A 19 -38.31 -19.74 14.93
CA VAL A 19 -38.87 -19.95 13.60
C VAL A 19 -38.84 -21.47 13.31
N ALA A 20 -39.97 -22.02 13.06
CA ALA A 20 -40.10 -23.29 12.40
C ALA A 20 -40.48 -23.05 10.94
N THR A 21 -39.81 -23.79 10.08
CA THR A 21 -40.17 -24.25 8.71
C THR A 21 -40.38 -23.26 7.60
N THR A 22 -39.47 -23.24 6.61
CA THR A 22 -39.62 -23.74 5.23
C THR A 22 -38.40 -23.43 4.38
N GLY A 23 -37.89 -24.37 3.62
CA GLY A 23 -37.18 -24.13 2.36
C GLY A 23 -35.65 -24.23 2.37
N THR A 24 -35.13 -25.20 1.68
CA THR A 24 -33.73 -25.61 1.50
C THR A 24 -32.76 -24.61 0.83
N SER A 25 -33.12 -23.36 0.64
CA SER A 25 -32.24 -22.30 0.15
C SER A 25 -31.83 -21.28 1.23
N ALA A 26 -32.46 -21.30 2.40
CA ALA A 26 -32.12 -20.41 3.52
C ALA A 26 -30.92 -20.90 4.36
N THR A 27 -30.56 -22.19 4.25
CA THR A 27 -29.55 -22.82 5.10
C THR A 27 -28.11 -22.43 4.73
N ALA A 28 -27.82 -22.18 3.46
CA ALA A 28 -26.47 -21.79 3.04
C ALA A 28 -26.16 -20.35 3.43
N ALA A 29 -27.09 -19.44 3.23
CA ALA A 29 -26.92 -18.02 3.60
C ALA A 29 -26.89 -17.81 5.13
N SER A 30 -27.63 -18.63 5.89
CA SER A 30 -27.55 -18.65 7.36
C SER A 30 -26.21 -19.18 7.84
N ALA A 31 -25.73 -20.28 7.25
CA ALA A 31 -24.44 -20.88 7.63
C ALA A 31 -23.23 -19.96 7.32
N VAL A 32 -23.30 -19.16 6.25
CA VAL A 32 -22.25 -18.17 5.92
C VAL A 32 -22.29 -16.99 6.90
N LYS A 33 -23.47 -16.49 7.26
CA LYS A 33 -23.63 -15.43 8.27
C LYS A 33 -23.16 -15.88 9.65
N ASP A 34 -23.47 -17.13 10.03
CA ASP A 34 -23.06 -17.70 11.32
C ASP A 34 -21.53 -17.86 11.40
N LYS A 35 -20.88 -18.27 10.30
CA LYS A 35 -19.41 -18.39 10.23
C LYS A 35 -18.72 -17.01 10.30
N ALA A 36 -19.22 -16.01 9.59
CA ALA A 36 -18.66 -14.65 9.61
C ALA A 36 -18.80 -14.02 10.99
N LEU A 37 -19.93 -14.22 11.67
CA LEU A 37 -20.15 -13.77 13.04
C LEU A 37 -19.21 -14.49 14.02
N ASP A 38 -19.03 -15.79 13.91
CA ASP A 38 -18.13 -16.59 14.75
C ASP A 38 -16.67 -16.12 14.59
N LYS A 39 -16.23 -15.85 13.35
CA LYS A 39 -14.92 -15.27 13.05
C LYS A 39 -14.73 -13.93 13.77
N LYS A 40 -15.66 -12.98 13.61
CA LYS A 40 -15.57 -11.66 14.27
C LYS A 40 -15.58 -11.77 15.80
N LEU A 41 -16.34 -12.69 16.36
CA LEU A 41 -16.34 -12.93 17.82
C LEU A 41 -15.00 -13.50 18.31
N LYS A 42 -14.39 -14.43 17.59
CA LYS A 42 -13.07 -14.99 17.91
C LYS A 42 -11.99 -13.90 17.82
N GLN A 43 -11.98 -13.13 16.74
CA GLN A 43 -11.06 -12.01 16.55
C GLN A 43 -11.21 -10.96 17.65
N GLY A 44 -12.44 -10.58 17.99
CA GLY A 44 -12.74 -9.64 19.07
C GLY A 44 -12.27 -10.11 20.44
N ALA A 45 -12.45 -11.38 20.75
CA ALA A 45 -12.03 -11.97 22.01
C ALA A 45 -10.49 -11.96 22.17
N VAL A 46 -9.75 -12.33 21.14
CA VAL A 46 -8.29 -12.34 21.15
C VAL A 46 -7.75 -10.91 21.19
N SER A 47 -8.31 -9.99 20.40
CA SER A 47 -7.92 -8.57 20.39
C SER A 47 -8.14 -7.93 21.76
N ALA A 48 -9.26 -8.22 22.41
CA ALA A 48 -9.56 -7.72 23.77
C ALA A 48 -8.58 -8.28 24.80
N LYS A 49 -8.17 -9.55 24.68
CA LYS A 49 -7.16 -10.15 25.56
C LYS A 49 -5.81 -9.45 25.38
N ILE A 50 -5.34 -9.28 24.14
CA ILE A 50 -4.08 -8.56 23.87
C ILE A 50 -4.14 -7.13 24.40
N ALA A 51 -5.25 -6.43 24.22
CA ALA A 51 -5.46 -5.08 24.73
C ALA A 51 -5.33 -5.03 26.26
N ALA A 52 -5.94 -5.99 26.96
CA ALA A 52 -5.88 -6.08 28.42
C ALA A 52 -4.44 -6.38 28.91
N ASP A 53 -3.78 -7.37 28.28
CA ASP A 53 -2.42 -7.79 28.63
C ASP A 53 -1.38 -6.71 28.31
N SER A 54 -1.61 -5.91 27.26
CA SER A 54 -0.78 -4.77 26.85
C SER A 54 -1.12 -3.46 27.57
N LYS A 55 -2.09 -3.46 28.49
CA LYS A 55 -2.57 -2.27 29.22
C LYS A 55 -3.02 -1.12 28.28
N GLY A 56 -3.59 -1.47 27.13
CA GLY A 56 -4.05 -0.53 26.10
C GLY A 56 -2.95 -0.03 25.15
N LEU A 57 -1.72 -0.54 25.22
CA LEU A 57 -0.60 -0.21 24.35
C LEU A 57 -0.41 -1.24 23.23
N GLN A 58 -1.51 -1.74 22.66
CA GLN A 58 -1.45 -2.65 21.49
C GLN A 58 -1.66 -1.88 20.18
N GLN A 59 -1.13 -2.47 19.10
CA GLN A 59 -1.42 -2.05 17.71
C GLN A 59 -1.87 -3.27 16.92
N ILE A 60 -2.98 -3.17 16.22
CA ILE A 60 -3.43 -4.19 15.26
C ILE A 60 -3.72 -3.49 13.94
N THR A 61 -3.03 -3.91 12.88
CA THR A 61 -3.30 -3.48 11.51
C THR A 61 -3.92 -4.65 10.78
N TRP A 62 -5.06 -4.41 10.12
CA TRP A 62 -5.81 -5.44 9.42
C TRP A 62 -5.45 -5.48 7.93
N ASN A 63 -5.38 -6.67 7.39
CA ASN A 63 -5.45 -6.91 5.95
C ASN A 63 -6.94 -7.05 5.60
N ASP A 64 -7.51 -5.98 5.10
CA ASP A 64 -8.95 -5.91 4.88
C ASP A 64 -9.40 -6.84 3.73
N SER A 65 -8.51 -7.12 2.76
CA SER A 65 -8.81 -8.07 1.67
C SER A 65 -9.00 -9.50 2.15
N LYS A 66 -8.33 -9.87 3.25
CA LYS A 66 -8.41 -11.22 3.81
C LYS A 66 -9.16 -11.28 5.15
N GLY A 67 -9.50 -10.11 5.72
CA GLY A 67 -10.20 -9.99 6.99
C GLY A 67 -9.45 -10.64 8.16
N VAL A 68 -8.11 -10.53 8.16
CA VAL A 68 -7.20 -10.97 9.22
C VAL A 68 -6.11 -9.91 9.41
N PRO A 69 -5.47 -9.79 10.60
CA PRO A 69 -4.41 -8.82 10.76
C PRO A 69 -3.16 -9.21 9.98
N ASN A 70 -2.44 -8.20 9.48
CA ASN A 70 -1.08 -8.34 8.96
C ASN A 70 0.00 -7.85 9.94
N PHE A 71 -0.41 -7.15 11.00
CA PHE A 71 0.49 -6.72 12.07
C PHE A 71 -0.26 -6.66 13.40
N VAL A 72 0.32 -7.27 14.42
CA VAL A 72 -0.17 -7.27 15.81
C VAL A 72 1.02 -7.00 16.72
N ALA A 73 1.03 -5.90 17.46
CA ALA A 73 2.06 -5.60 18.44
C ALA A 73 1.44 -5.37 19.81
N GLY A 74 2.22 -5.70 20.85
CA GLY A 74 1.83 -5.65 22.24
C GLY A 74 2.20 -6.96 22.95
N LYS A 75 1.64 -7.21 24.11
CA LYS A 75 1.84 -8.49 24.80
C LYS A 75 0.90 -9.55 24.22
N VAL A 76 1.36 -10.21 23.13
CA VAL A 76 0.54 -11.16 22.39
C VAL A 76 0.35 -12.50 23.12
N SER A 77 1.22 -12.82 24.10
CA SER A 77 1.07 -13.96 25.00
C SER A 77 1.74 -13.70 26.35
N ALA A 78 1.33 -14.43 27.38
CA ALA A 78 2.03 -14.52 28.65
C ALA A 78 3.19 -15.54 28.63
N LYS A 79 3.28 -16.39 27.60
CA LYS A 79 4.33 -17.40 27.44
C LYS A 79 5.62 -16.77 26.97
N LYS A 80 6.75 -17.32 27.44
CA LYS A 80 8.08 -17.00 26.94
C LYS A 80 8.37 -17.82 25.67
N LEU A 81 9.02 -17.19 24.70
CA LEU A 81 9.43 -17.80 23.46
C LEU A 81 10.90 -18.25 23.56
N ASN A 82 11.11 -19.52 23.80
CA ASN A 82 12.47 -20.10 23.89
C ASN A 82 12.83 -20.88 22.64
N ASN A 83 11.85 -21.51 22.01
CA ASN A 83 12.01 -22.44 20.89
C ASN A 83 10.77 -22.43 19.97
N ALA A 84 10.83 -23.20 18.89
CA ALA A 84 9.76 -23.34 17.89
C ALA A 84 8.44 -23.85 18.48
N SER A 85 8.47 -24.73 19.48
CA SER A 85 7.27 -25.26 20.11
C SER A 85 6.52 -24.19 20.91
N ASP A 86 7.28 -23.32 21.62
CA ASP A 86 6.72 -22.17 22.34
C ASP A 86 6.07 -21.20 21.34
N ALA A 87 6.75 -20.96 20.20
CA ALA A 87 6.23 -20.08 19.13
C ALA A 87 4.93 -20.62 18.53
N ALA A 88 4.87 -21.92 18.21
CA ALA A 88 3.66 -22.55 17.72
C ALA A 88 2.52 -22.47 18.76
N ALA A 89 2.82 -22.65 20.05
CA ALA A 89 1.83 -22.53 21.12
C ALA A 89 1.29 -21.09 21.29
N VAL A 90 2.13 -20.07 21.05
CA VAL A 90 1.68 -18.66 21.05
C VAL A 90 0.78 -18.37 19.84
N LEU A 91 1.14 -18.89 18.66
CA LEU A 91 0.27 -18.77 17.48
C LEU A 91 -1.06 -19.49 17.69
N GLU A 92 -1.06 -20.66 18.34
CA GLU A 92 -2.29 -21.39 18.68
C GLU A 92 -3.18 -20.61 19.65
N GLU A 93 -2.60 -19.87 20.61
CA GLU A 93 -3.37 -18.94 21.49
C GLU A 93 -4.02 -17.80 20.70
N ASN A 94 -3.39 -17.35 19.62
CA ASN A 94 -3.81 -16.21 18.82
C ASN A 94 -4.48 -16.60 17.51
N LYS A 95 -4.69 -17.90 17.27
CA LYS A 95 -5.21 -18.43 15.99
C LYS A 95 -6.56 -17.82 15.57
N GLY A 96 -7.38 -17.40 16.54
CA GLY A 96 -8.66 -16.76 16.27
C GLY A 96 -8.54 -15.41 15.57
N LEU A 97 -7.41 -14.70 15.68
CA LEU A 97 -7.16 -13.46 14.93
C LEU A 97 -7.02 -13.73 13.44
N PHE A 98 -6.33 -14.81 13.09
CA PHE A 98 -6.01 -15.17 11.72
C PHE A 98 -7.01 -16.14 11.09
N ASP A 99 -8.05 -16.52 11.83
CA ASP A 99 -9.02 -17.54 11.38
C ASP A 99 -8.37 -18.89 11.08
N LEU A 100 -7.32 -19.23 11.82
CA LEU A 100 -6.66 -20.53 11.77
C LEU A 100 -7.50 -21.59 12.49
N ASP A 101 -7.59 -22.76 11.89
CA ASP A 101 -8.20 -23.93 12.55
C ASP A 101 -7.16 -24.65 13.42
N SER A 102 -5.95 -24.86 12.86
CA SER A 102 -4.83 -25.56 13.51
C SER A 102 -3.50 -24.99 13.05
N VAL A 103 -2.69 -24.52 13.99
CA VAL A 103 -1.32 -24.07 13.68
C VAL A 103 -0.46 -25.21 13.13
N ALA A 104 -0.64 -26.43 13.63
CA ALA A 104 0.14 -27.60 13.21
C ALA A 104 -0.13 -28.04 11.76
N ASP A 105 -1.37 -27.82 11.27
CA ASP A 105 -1.77 -28.21 9.92
C ASP A 105 -1.56 -27.09 8.88
N GLU A 106 -1.66 -25.83 9.33
CA GLU A 106 -1.70 -24.68 8.44
C GLU A 106 -0.41 -23.85 8.43
N LEU A 107 0.48 -24.06 9.39
CA LEU A 107 1.74 -23.30 9.52
C LEU A 107 2.92 -24.23 9.72
N LYS A 108 3.98 -24.02 8.95
CA LYS A 108 5.24 -24.75 9.06
C LYS A 108 6.38 -23.79 9.37
N LEU A 109 7.11 -24.02 10.46
CA LEU A 109 8.31 -23.21 10.76
C LEU A 109 9.30 -23.30 9.59
N SER A 110 9.66 -22.14 9.03
CA SER A 110 10.63 -22.00 7.95
C SER A 110 11.96 -21.45 8.44
N VAL A 111 11.94 -20.46 9.35
CA VAL A 111 13.13 -19.81 9.89
C VAL A 111 12.98 -19.59 11.38
N GLN A 112 14.07 -19.82 12.11
CA GLN A 112 14.24 -19.37 13.49
C GLN A 112 15.59 -18.66 13.61
N SER A 113 15.61 -17.47 14.18
CA SER A 113 16.85 -16.73 14.43
C SER A 113 16.79 -15.95 15.74
N THR A 114 17.97 -15.55 16.20
CA THR A 114 18.14 -14.61 17.31
C THR A 114 19.13 -13.56 16.84
N ASP A 115 18.77 -12.31 16.94
CA ASP A 115 19.64 -11.22 16.52
C ASP A 115 20.60 -10.75 17.63
N ASN A 116 21.42 -9.77 17.33
CA ASN A 116 22.40 -9.20 18.25
C ASN A 116 21.79 -8.39 19.41
N LEU A 117 20.47 -8.14 19.40
CA LEU A 117 19.71 -7.55 20.51
C LEU A 117 19.06 -8.62 21.40
N ASN A 118 19.36 -9.91 21.17
CA ASN A 118 18.66 -11.06 21.77
C ASN A 118 17.16 -11.13 21.45
N THR A 119 16.70 -10.43 20.41
CA THR A 119 15.33 -10.57 19.92
C THR A 119 15.24 -11.84 19.07
N LYS A 120 14.24 -12.66 19.36
CA LYS A 120 14.02 -13.91 18.62
C LYS A 120 12.95 -13.72 17.56
N MET A 121 13.17 -14.32 16.41
CA MET A 121 12.22 -14.38 15.30
C MET A 121 11.89 -15.82 14.98
N PHE A 122 10.60 -16.11 14.77
CA PHE A 122 10.11 -17.41 14.31
C PHE A 122 9.21 -17.15 13.11
N LYS A 123 9.67 -17.52 11.92
CA LYS A 123 8.94 -17.34 10.66
C LYS A 123 8.25 -18.66 10.31
N PHE A 124 6.93 -18.60 10.10
CA PHE A 124 6.10 -19.73 9.74
C PHE A 124 5.50 -19.51 8.35
N GLN A 125 5.78 -20.43 7.46
CA GLN A 125 5.16 -20.50 6.13
C GLN A 125 3.75 -21.06 6.25
N GLN A 126 2.77 -20.38 5.69
CA GLN A 126 1.43 -20.94 5.54
C GLN A 126 1.46 -22.15 4.61
N THR A 127 0.76 -23.23 5.00
CA THR A 127 0.59 -24.42 4.19
C THR A 127 -0.88 -24.82 4.10
N TYR A 128 -1.26 -25.45 3.00
CA TYR A 128 -2.56 -26.10 2.84
C TYR A 128 -2.34 -27.52 2.36
N GLN A 129 -2.80 -28.49 3.16
CA GLN A 129 -2.55 -29.93 2.91
C GLN A 129 -1.07 -30.24 2.65
N GLY A 130 -0.17 -29.53 3.34
CA GLY A 130 1.27 -29.69 3.22
C GLY A 130 1.94 -28.92 2.08
N VAL A 131 1.18 -28.28 1.19
CA VAL A 131 1.71 -27.41 0.12
C VAL A 131 1.84 -25.99 0.66
N PRO A 132 3.02 -25.32 0.51
CA PRO A 132 3.18 -23.94 0.95
C PRO A 132 2.32 -22.98 0.11
N VAL A 133 1.82 -21.93 0.74
CA VAL A 133 1.10 -20.83 0.08
C VAL A 133 2.09 -19.72 -0.22
N PHE A 134 2.27 -19.39 -1.47
CA PHE A 134 3.29 -18.43 -1.91
C PHE A 134 3.05 -17.04 -1.31
N GLY A 135 4.08 -16.44 -0.75
CA GLY A 135 4.05 -15.09 -0.17
C GLY A 135 3.34 -14.99 1.19
N ASN A 136 2.79 -16.08 1.71
CA ASN A 136 2.02 -16.07 2.95
C ASN A 136 2.83 -16.67 4.11
N GLU A 137 3.28 -15.79 4.98
CA GLU A 137 4.10 -16.12 6.14
C GLU A 137 3.60 -15.36 7.36
N LEU A 138 3.68 -15.98 8.54
CA LEU A 138 3.52 -15.31 9.82
C LEU A 138 4.84 -15.31 10.57
N ILE A 139 5.25 -14.16 11.04
CA ILE A 139 6.49 -13.96 11.80
C ILE A 139 6.12 -13.59 13.23
N LEU A 140 6.53 -14.41 14.17
CA LEU A 140 6.36 -14.16 15.61
C LEU A 140 7.68 -13.69 16.20
N HIS A 141 7.63 -12.60 16.95
CA HIS A 141 8.80 -12.03 17.61
C HIS A 141 8.74 -12.15 19.12
N ALA A 142 9.90 -12.34 19.72
CA ALA A 142 10.10 -12.15 21.15
C ALA A 142 11.10 -11.03 21.39
N ASP A 143 10.87 -10.24 22.42
CA ASP A 143 11.84 -9.26 22.90
C ASP A 143 13.07 -9.92 23.54
N ASN A 144 14.03 -9.11 23.98
CA ASN A 144 15.25 -9.59 24.65
C ASN A 144 15.01 -10.33 25.98
N ASN A 145 13.83 -10.23 26.57
CA ASN A 145 13.40 -10.97 27.76
C ASN A 145 12.69 -12.28 27.38
N GLY A 146 12.48 -12.54 26.10
CA GLY A 146 11.73 -13.66 25.56
C GLY A 146 10.21 -13.50 25.64
N ASP A 147 9.70 -12.31 25.92
CA ASP A 147 8.25 -12.04 25.88
C ASP A 147 7.77 -11.93 24.42
N ALA A 148 6.65 -12.60 24.11
CA ALA A 148 6.04 -12.53 22.79
C ALA A 148 5.49 -11.12 22.54
N SER A 149 6.13 -10.37 21.63
CA SER A 149 5.95 -8.92 21.47
C SER A 149 5.16 -8.54 20.23
N SER A 150 5.24 -9.33 19.15
CA SER A 150 4.47 -9.05 17.93
C SER A 150 4.29 -10.27 17.04
N ILE A 151 3.24 -10.23 16.21
CA ILE A 151 2.99 -11.15 15.11
C ILE A 151 2.76 -10.28 13.87
N ASN A 152 3.48 -10.53 12.80
CA ASN A 152 3.28 -9.85 11.53
C ASN A 152 3.39 -10.79 10.34
N GLY A 153 2.96 -10.32 9.16
CA GLY A 153 3.02 -11.05 7.91
C GLY A 153 1.65 -11.19 7.25
N TYR A 154 1.56 -12.11 6.32
CA TYR A 154 0.34 -12.37 5.55
C TYR A 154 -0.14 -13.79 5.78
N TYR A 155 -1.42 -13.95 6.02
CA TYR A 155 -2.11 -15.22 6.09
C TYR A 155 -3.40 -15.14 5.29
N ASP A 156 -3.65 -16.13 4.46
CA ASP A 156 -4.87 -16.23 3.66
C ASP A 156 -5.82 -17.30 4.20
N PRO A 157 -6.87 -16.92 4.93
CA PRO A 157 -7.86 -17.87 5.45
C PRO A 157 -8.76 -18.45 4.36
N GLU A 158 -8.79 -17.87 3.14
CA GLU A 158 -9.64 -18.32 2.06
C GLU A 158 -9.14 -19.61 1.41
N VAL A 159 -7.83 -19.84 1.42
CA VAL A 159 -7.22 -21.03 0.80
C VAL A 159 -7.90 -22.32 1.24
N LYS A 160 -8.22 -22.47 2.52
CA LYS A 160 -8.88 -23.66 3.07
C LYS A 160 -10.35 -23.79 2.67
N THR A 161 -10.98 -22.70 2.22
CA THR A 161 -12.41 -22.71 1.83
C THR A 161 -12.61 -23.00 0.34
N LYS A 162 -11.55 -22.88 -0.48
CA LYS A 162 -11.61 -23.04 -1.94
C LYS A 162 -11.68 -24.51 -2.40
N GLY A 163 -11.40 -25.47 -1.50
CA GLY A 163 -11.43 -26.90 -1.84
C GLY A 163 -10.41 -27.29 -2.91
N LEU A 164 -9.24 -26.67 -2.88
CA LEU A 164 -8.19 -26.83 -3.88
C LEU A 164 -7.70 -28.30 -3.94
N ASN A 165 -7.54 -28.81 -5.15
CA ASN A 165 -6.87 -30.08 -5.38
C ASN A 165 -5.35 -29.87 -5.32
N THR A 166 -4.71 -30.42 -4.29
CA THR A 166 -3.26 -30.30 -4.06
C THR A 166 -2.42 -31.39 -4.75
N LYS A 167 -3.04 -32.21 -5.61
CA LYS A 167 -2.33 -33.22 -6.40
C LYS A 167 -2.02 -32.68 -7.79
N ALA A 168 -0.75 -32.37 -8.04
CA ALA A 168 -0.29 -31.94 -9.35
C ALA A 168 -0.54 -33.02 -10.41
N LYS A 169 -0.93 -32.60 -11.61
CA LYS A 169 -1.00 -33.45 -12.80
C LYS A 169 0.28 -33.34 -13.63
N LEU A 170 0.91 -32.17 -13.63
CA LEU A 170 2.21 -31.96 -14.26
C LEU A 170 3.33 -32.40 -13.30
N SER A 171 4.43 -32.86 -13.86
CA SER A 171 5.69 -33.00 -13.12
C SER A 171 6.40 -31.64 -13.00
N SER A 172 7.32 -31.50 -12.02
CA SER A 172 8.16 -30.31 -11.92
C SER A 172 9.04 -30.09 -13.16
N ALA A 173 9.46 -31.18 -13.82
CA ALA A 173 10.20 -31.13 -15.06
C ALA A 173 9.36 -30.59 -16.24
N ASP A 174 8.08 -30.95 -16.33
CA ASP A 174 7.20 -30.42 -17.35
C ASP A 174 6.93 -28.92 -17.11
N ALA A 175 6.72 -28.52 -15.88
CA ALA A 175 6.57 -27.10 -15.51
C ALA A 175 7.83 -26.30 -15.86
N LEU A 176 9.00 -26.84 -15.55
CA LEU A 176 10.29 -26.24 -15.93
C LEU A 176 10.40 -26.03 -17.43
N ASN A 177 10.03 -27.04 -18.24
CA ASN A 177 10.07 -26.95 -19.69
C ASN A 177 9.08 -25.92 -20.24
N LYS A 178 7.88 -25.84 -19.67
CA LYS A 178 6.89 -24.81 -20.03
C LYS A 178 7.39 -23.41 -19.73
N ALA A 179 7.96 -23.19 -18.54
CA ALA A 179 8.55 -21.90 -18.16
C ALA A 179 9.70 -21.51 -19.10
N LYS A 180 10.59 -22.46 -19.47
CA LYS A 180 11.66 -22.22 -20.45
C LYS A 180 11.10 -21.84 -21.83
N ALA A 181 10.02 -22.45 -22.25
CA ALA A 181 9.37 -22.13 -23.53
C ALA A 181 8.75 -20.73 -23.52
N ASP A 182 8.04 -20.38 -22.43
CA ASP A 182 7.35 -19.08 -22.30
C ASP A 182 8.34 -17.91 -22.16
N THR A 183 9.47 -18.12 -21.48
CA THR A 183 10.53 -17.12 -21.32
C THR A 183 11.53 -17.04 -22.49
N GLY A 184 11.35 -17.88 -23.54
CA GLY A 184 12.27 -17.93 -24.67
C GLY A 184 13.60 -18.64 -24.36
N LEU A 185 13.71 -19.33 -23.24
CA LEU A 185 14.94 -19.97 -22.78
C LEU A 185 15.07 -21.46 -23.14
N SER A 186 14.22 -21.97 -24.04
CA SER A 186 14.25 -23.39 -24.47
C SER A 186 15.57 -23.84 -25.07
N GLY A 187 16.32 -22.92 -25.68
CA GLY A 187 17.63 -23.20 -26.30
C GLY A 187 18.82 -23.13 -25.34
N VAL A 188 18.61 -22.63 -24.13
CA VAL A 188 19.65 -22.43 -23.11
C VAL A 188 20.10 -23.80 -22.57
N LYS A 189 21.39 -24.05 -22.57
CA LYS A 189 21.99 -25.32 -22.10
C LYS A 189 22.42 -25.26 -20.67
N ASN A 190 22.95 -24.11 -20.23
CA ASN A 190 23.47 -23.92 -18.89
C ASN A 190 22.62 -22.90 -18.15
N PHE A 191 22.13 -23.29 -16.99
CA PHE A 191 21.44 -22.41 -16.06
C PHE A 191 22.28 -22.31 -14.79
N ASP A 192 22.44 -21.08 -14.30
CA ASP A 192 23.04 -20.84 -12.97
C ASP A 192 22.08 -21.30 -11.89
N LEU A 193 20.77 -21.13 -12.14
CA LEU A 193 19.71 -21.61 -11.28
C LEU A 193 18.55 -22.12 -12.15
N ALA A 194 18.06 -23.32 -11.86
CA ALA A 194 16.84 -23.86 -12.43
C ALA A 194 16.14 -24.72 -11.40
N SER A 195 15.09 -24.19 -10.77
CA SER A 195 14.26 -24.91 -9.80
C SER A 195 12.80 -24.89 -10.19
N SER A 196 12.03 -25.78 -9.59
CA SER A 196 10.58 -25.88 -9.80
C SER A 196 9.95 -26.44 -8.54
N ASP A 197 9.36 -25.55 -7.74
CA ASP A 197 8.83 -25.83 -6.42
C ASP A 197 7.30 -25.64 -6.40
N LEU A 198 6.58 -26.51 -5.70
CA LEU A 198 5.13 -26.51 -5.70
C LEU A 198 4.57 -25.60 -4.61
N TYR A 199 3.66 -24.73 -5.01
CA TYR A 199 2.98 -23.76 -4.14
C TYR A 199 1.47 -23.71 -4.43
N ILE A 200 0.72 -23.21 -3.48
CA ILE A 200 -0.56 -22.58 -3.75
C ILE A 200 -0.28 -21.11 -4.03
N TYR A 201 -0.74 -20.62 -5.16
CA TYR A 201 -0.52 -19.28 -5.66
C TYR A 201 -1.85 -18.56 -5.88
N GLU A 202 -2.03 -17.38 -5.31
CA GLU A 202 -3.11 -16.45 -5.66
C GLU A 202 -2.68 -15.68 -6.91
N ALA A 203 -3.34 -15.97 -8.03
CA ALA A 203 -3.05 -15.33 -9.30
C ALA A 203 -3.59 -13.88 -9.35
N PRO A 204 -3.20 -13.06 -10.35
CA PRO A 204 -3.68 -11.67 -10.46
C PRO A 204 -5.21 -11.51 -10.52
N ASP A 205 -5.93 -12.54 -10.96
CA ASP A 205 -7.39 -12.61 -10.97
C ASP A 205 -8.02 -12.94 -9.61
N LYS A 206 -7.20 -13.06 -8.55
CA LYS A 206 -7.59 -13.42 -7.19
C LYS A 206 -8.05 -14.87 -6.99
N GLU A 207 -7.88 -15.71 -7.98
CA GLU A 207 -8.12 -17.15 -7.81
C GLU A 207 -6.87 -17.88 -7.32
N HIS A 208 -7.08 -18.93 -6.55
CA HIS A 208 -6.02 -19.75 -6.00
C HIS A 208 -5.77 -20.98 -6.88
N HIS A 209 -4.53 -21.18 -7.24
CA HIS A 209 -4.08 -22.30 -8.08
C HIS A 209 -3.03 -23.13 -7.35
N LEU A 210 -3.03 -24.42 -7.61
CA LEU A 210 -1.83 -25.22 -7.37
C LEU A 210 -0.86 -24.96 -8.50
N ALA A 211 0.28 -24.34 -8.21
CA ALA A 211 1.22 -23.88 -9.22
C ALA A 211 2.66 -24.29 -8.89
N TYR A 212 3.44 -24.56 -9.91
CA TYR A 212 4.88 -24.61 -9.77
C TYR A 212 5.44 -23.21 -9.89
N LEU A 213 6.18 -22.76 -8.88
CA LEU A 213 7.09 -21.64 -9.00
C LEU A 213 8.37 -22.14 -9.65
N VAL A 214 8.57 -21.79 -10.89
CA VAL A 214 9.79 -22.10 -11.64
C VAL A 214 10.71 -20.91 -11.57
N THR A 215 11.92 -21.09 -11.04
CA THR A 215 12.96 -20.06 -11.03
C THR A 215 14.03 -20.44 -12.06
N LEU A 216 14.31 -19.52 -12.97
CA LEU A 216 15.29 -19.70 -14.04
C LEU A 216 16.28 -18.54 -14.02
N SER A 217 17.58 -18.82 -13.89
CA SER A 217 18.64 -17.82 -14.05
C SER A 217 19.69 -18.31 -15.03
N THR A 218 20.06 -17.48 -15.97
CA THR A 218 21.10 -17.76 -16.97
C THR A 218 21.67 -16.48 -17.55
N LEU A 219 22.88 -16.56 -18.04
CA LEU A 219 23.56 -15.50 -18.77
C LEU A 219 23.97 -15.95 -20.18
N GLU A 220 23.52 -17.12 -20.63
CA GLU A 220 23.73 -17.54 -22.02
C GLU A 220 23.03 -16.57 -23.01
N ASN A 221 23.59 -16.45 -24.21
CA ASN A 221 23.07 -15.67 -25.34
C ASN A 221 23.10 -14.14 -25.17
N ASN A 222 24.05 -13.60 -24.42
CA ASN A 222 24.25 -12.16 -24.19
C ASN A 222 23.05 -11.42 -23.60
N SER A 223 22.13 -12.12 -22.97
CA SER A 223 20.98 -11.54 -22.29
C SER A 223 20.82 -12.20 -20.94
N PRO A 224 21.06 -11.47 -19.84
CA PRO A 224 20.77 -12.01 -18.53
C PRO A 224 19.27 -12.30 -18.44
N ALA A 225 18.95 -13.43 -17.84
CA ALA A 225 17.57 -13.79 -17.54
C ALA A 225 17.48 -14.31 -16.12
N TYR A 226 16.58 -13.75 -15.34
CA TYR A 226 16.25 -14.24 -14.02
C TYR A 226 14.73 -14.18 -13.82
N TRP A 227 14.07 -15.30 -14.09
CA TRP A 227 12.62 -15.40 -14.11
C TRP A 227 12.09 -16.19 -12.92
N GLN A 228 10.98 -15.71 -12.37
CA GLN A 228 10.04 -16.49 -11.57
C GLN A 228 8.76 -16.66 -12.39
N VAL A 229 8.43 -17.90 -12.72
CA VAL A 229 7.26 -18.22 -13.56
C VAL A 229 6.32 -19.15 -12.78
N PHE A 230 5.07 -18.73 -12.63
CA PHE A 230 4.04 -19.54 -12.02
C PHE A 230 3.32 -20.35 -13.08
N VAL A 231 3.50 -21.65 -13.03
CA VAL A 231 2.92 -22.61 -13.97
C VAL A 231 1.82 -23.40 -13.27
N ASP A 232 0.59 -23.35 -13.75
CA ASP A 232 -0.51 -24.16 -13.16
C ASP A 232 -0.15 -25.66 -13.18
N ALA A 233 -0.22 -26.29 -12.02
CA ALA A 233 0.21 -27.67 -11.86
C ALA A 233 -0.81 -28.69 -12.40
N HIS A 234 -1.99 -28.25 -12.84
CA HIS A 234 -3.04 -29.11 -13.40
C HIS A 234 -3.08 -29.09 -14.92
N ASP A 235 -2.94 -27.91 -15.55
CA ASP A 235 -3.04 -27.76 -17.02
C ASP A 235 -1.79 -27.17 -17.67
N GLY A 236 -0.88 -26.58 -16.87
CA GLY A 236 0.39 -26.03 -17.33
C GLY A 236 0.26 -24.68 -18.00
N SER A 237 -0.81 -23.96 -17.80
CA SER A 237 -0.92 -22.56 -18.20
C SER A 237 0.03 -21.68 -17.37
N ILE A 238 0.50 -20.59 -17.96
CA ILE A 238 1.30 -19.60 -17.25
C ILE A 238 0.32 -18.67 -16.51
N LEU A 239 0.34 -18.72 -15.20
CA LEU A 239 -0.51 -17.89 -14.34
C LEU A 239 0.08 -16.49 -14.16
N ASN A 240 1.41 -16.42 -14.04
CA ASN A 240 2.14 -15.17 -13.92
C ASN A 240 3.62 -15.41 -14.24
N LYS A 241 4.32 -14.35 -14.63
CA LYS A 241 5.77 -14.36 -14.73
C LYS A 241 6.34 -13.04 -14.25
N ILE A 242 7.43 -13.12 -13.50
CA ILE A 242 8.12 -11.99 -12.90
C ILE A 242 9.56 -12.04 -13.43
N ASP A 243 9.98 -10.97 -14.10
CA ASP A 243 11.38 -10.77 -14.43
C ASP A 243 12.08 -10.25 -13.17
N LYS A 244 13.08 -10.97 -12.71
CA LYS A 244 13.90 -10.62 -11.55
C LYS A 244 15.28 -10.17 -11.97
N VAL A 245 15.51 -9.87 -13.24
CA VAL A 245 16.74 -9.22 -13.64
C VAL A 245 16.73 -7.82 -13.05
N GLU A 246 17.67 -7.58 -12.18
CA GLU A 246 17.79 -6.33 -11.45
C GLU A 246 18.90 -5.53 -12.12
N PHE A 247 18.60 -4.29 -12.50
CA PHE A 247 19.47 -3.42 -13.24
C PHE A 247 19.88 -2.23 -12.40
N ALA A 248 21.16 -1.99 -12.23
CA ALA A 248 21.67 -0.83 -11.58
C ALA A 248 22.69 -0.09 -12.47
N ALA A 249 22.82 1.09 -12.17
CA ALA A 249 23.79 1.88 -12.86
C ALA A 249 25.03 2.09 -12.01
N ALA A 250 26.01 1.70 -12.40
CA ALA A 250 27.37 1.87 -12.60
C ALA A 250 28.48 2.47 -11.79
N VAL A 251 29.60 2.13 -12.02
CA VAL A 251 30.97 2.59 -12.24
C VAL A 251 32.07 2.50 -11.21
N GLY A 252 33.16 2.31 -11.51
CA GLY A 252 34.44 2.16 -11.41
C GLY A 252 35.62 2.52 -10.75
N THR A 253 36.70 1.78 -10.35
CA THR A 253 38.12 1.99 -10.55
C THR A 253 39.13 1.57 -9.54
N GLY A 254 40.35 1.43 -9.79
CA GLY A 254 41.53 1.21 -9.00
C GLY A 254 42.77 2.06 -9.20
N THR A 255 43.41 2.46 -9.86
CA THR A 255 43.42 3.77 -10.39
C THR A 255 42.09 3.71 -11.07
N GLY A 256 41.16 4.32 -10.54
CA GLY A 256 39.85 4.04 -10.91
C GLY A 256 39.41 4.54 -12.22
N VAL A 257 38.22 4.20 -12.65
CA VAL A 257 37.47 4.88 -13.67
C VAL A 257 37.40 6.34 -13.28
N LEU A 258 37.32 6.69 -12.00
CA LEU A 258 37.46 8.05 -11.48
C LEU A 258 38.92 8.43 -11.18
N ASN A 259 39.89 7.59 -11.53
CA ASN A 259 41.33 7.80 -11.34
C ASN A 259 41.80 7.94 -9.87
N ASP A 260 41.05 7.43 -8.93
CA ASP A 260 41.48 7.34 -7.55
C ASP A 260 42.28 6.05 -7.29
N THR A 261 43.15 6.05 -6.28
CA THR A 261 43.96 4.91 -5.93
C THR A 261 43.32 4.17 -4.76
N LYS A 262 43.10 2.86 -4.89
CA LYS A 262 42.53 2.00 -3.86
C LYS A 262 43.55 0.97 -3.37
N SER A 263 43.52 0.71 -2.07
CA SER A 263 44.22 -0.42 -1.45
C SER A 263 43.33 -1.66 -1.49
N LEU A 264 43.79 -2.75 -2.04
CA LEU A 264 43.05 -3.97 -2.24
C LEU A 264 43.57 -5.10 -1.36
N ASN A 265 42.67 -5.84 -0.73
CA ASN A 265 43.03 -7.14 -0.15
C ASN A 265 43.09 -8.17 -1.28
N THR A 266 44.17 -8.95 -1.32
CA THR A 266 44.41 -9.95 -2.35
C THR A 266 44.86 -11.27 -1.74
N ASP A 267 44.91 -12.34 -2.53
CA ASP A 267 45.34 -13.66 -2.09
C ASP A 267 46.55 -14.10 -2.94
N SER A 268 47.66 -14.35 -2.30
CA SER A 268 48.91 -14.73 -2.98
C SER A 268 48.97 -16.21 -3.29
N TYR A 269 49.50 -16.56 -4.46
CA TYR A 269 49.79 -17.93 -4.86
C TYR A 269 51.20 -18.03 -5.49
N ALA A 270 51.65 -19.23 -5.80
CA ALA A 270 53.01 -19.48 -6.27
C ALA A 270 53.41 -18.87 -7.63
N GLY A 271 52.53 -18.11 -8.28
CA GLY A 271 52.76 -17.45 -9.56
C GLY A 271 52.33 -15.99 -9.58
N GLY A 272 51.89 -15.43 -8.46
CA GLY A 272 51.39 -14.07 -8.36
C GLY A 272 50.27 -13.89 -7.32
N PHE A 273 49.25 -13.18 -7.69
CA PHE A 273 48.15 -12.81 -6.81
C PHE A 273 46.80 -13.04 -7.50
N TYR A 274 45.83 -13.52 -6.76
CA TYR A 274 44.43 -13.51 -7.15
C TYR A 274 43.75 -12.21 -6.67
N LEU A 275 42.87 -11.65 -7.44
CA LEU A 275 41.98 -10.60 -6.99
C LEU A 275 40.87 -11.22 -6.14
N ARG A 276 41.28 -11.59 -4.92
CA ARG A 276 40.50 -12.34 -3.94
C ARG A 276 40.78 -11.81 -2.54
N ASP A 277 39.77 -11.41 -1.81
CA ASP A 277 39.90 -11.00 -0.40
C ASP A 277 39.62 -12.20 0.53
N VAL A 278 40.62 -12.63 1.26
CA VAL A 278 40.58 -13.69 2.27
C VAL A 278 40.71 -13.14 3.69
N THR A 279 40.67 -11.83 3.85
CA THR A 279 40.88 -11.16 5.14
C THR A 279 39.57 -10.94 5.90
N LYS A 280 38.43 -11.06 5.23
CA LYS A 280 37.12 -10.84 5.84
C LYS A 280 36.72 -12.00 6.78
N PRO A 281 35.98 -11.72 7.87
CA PRO A 281 35.53 -12.76 8.81
C PRO A 281 34.81 -13.95 8.17
N MET A 282 34.12 -13.77 7.04
CA MET A 282 33.49 -14.86 6.28
C MET A 282 34.49 -15.93 5.83
N PHE A 283 35.79 -15.62 5.78
CA PHE A 283 36.79 -16.59 5.39
C PHE A 283 36.91 -17.77 6.39
N ALA A 284 36.54 -17.54 7.64
CA ALA A 284 36.50 -18.62 8.64
C ALA A 284 35.48 -19.73 8.30
N THR A 285 34.51 -19.44 7.46
CA THR A 285 33.52 -20.40 6.94
C THR A 285 33.78 -20.79 5.49
N GLY A 286 34.92 -20.38 4.92
CA GLY A 286 35.32 -20.66 3.54
C GLY A 286 34.87 -19.62 2.52
N GLY A 287 34.13 -18.57 2.95
CA GLY A 287 33.71 -17.47 2.09
C GLY A 287 34.83 -16.47 1.80
N LYS A 288 34.70 -15.74 0.73
CA LYS A 288 35.69 -14.76 0.25
C LYS A 288 35.04 -13.79 -0.74
N ILE A 289 35.74 -12.70 -1.05
CA ILE A 289 35.37 -11.84 -2.20
C ILE A 289 36.28 -12.24 -3.36
N GLU A 290 35.70 -12.59 -4.49
CA GLU A 290 36.43 -13.00 -5.68
C GLU A 290 35.99 -12.14 -6.88
N THR A 291 36.95 -11.64 -7.65
CA THR A 291 36.70 -10.83 -8.83
C THR A 291 37.17 -11.54 -10.10
N TYR A 292 36.25 -11.66 -11.03
CA TYR A 292 36.41 -12.39 -12.29
C TYR A 292 36.26 -11.42 -13.45
N THR A 293 36.76 -11.81 -14.61
CA THR A 293 36.47 -11.15 -15.88
C THR A 293 35.72 -12.08 -16.83
N ALA A 294 34.68 -11.59 -17.48
CA ALA A 294 34.01 -12.24 -18.59
C ALA A 294 34.74 -11.96 -19.92
N ALA A 295 35.76 -11.10 -19.94
CA ALA A 295 36.56 -10.74 -21.13
C ALA A 295 35.68 -10.30 -22.33
N ASN A 296 34.66 -9.50 -22.08
CA ASN A 296 33.62 -9.08 -23.03
C ASN A 296 32.75 -10.22 -23.59
N GLY A 297 32.82 -11.40 -22.97
CA GLY A 297 31.93 -12.52 -23.21
C GLY A 297 30.77 -12.56 -22.20
N THR A 298 30.01 -13.67 -22.21
CA THR A 298 28.84 -13.87 -21.35
C THR A 298 28.93 -15.11 -20.47
N THR A 299 30.11 -15.75 -20.45
CA THR A 299 30.35 -16.93 -19.61
C THR A 299 30.65 -16.52 -18.18
N LEU A 300 29.91 -17.05 -17.24
CA LEU A 300 30.07 -16.76 -15.82
C LEU A 300 30.54 -17.97 -14.98
N PRO A 301 31.30 -17.70 -13.92
CA PRO A 301 31.80 -16.40 -13.47
C PRO A 301 32.89 -15.82 -14.35
N GLY A 302 33.30 -16.48 -15.42
CA GLY A 302 34.46 -16.14 -16.22
C GLY A 302 35.79 -16.61 -15.60
N THR A 303 36.85 -15.84 -15.83
CA THR A 303 38.21 -16.14 -15.32
C THR A 303 38.51 -15.31 -14.08
N LEU A 304 38.87 -15.97 -12.98
CA LEU A 304 39.35 -15.30 -11.78
C LEU A 304 40.60 -14.47 -12.14
N LEU A 305 40.55 -13.19 -11.79
CA LEU A 305 41.65 -12.28 -12.14
C LEU A 305 42.89 -12.56 -11.32
N THR A 306 44.03 -12.54 -12.02
CA THR A 306 45.37 -12.75 -11.43
C THR A 306 46.32 -11.66 -11.91
N ASP A 307 47.29 -11.35 -11.09
CA ASP A 307 48.36 -10.40 -11.37
C ASP A 307 49.69 -10.91 -10.81
N THR A 308 50.82 -10.51 -11.40
CA THR A 308 52.13 -11.01 -11.02
C THR A 308 52.83 -10.11 -10.00
N ASP A 309 52.53 -8.82 -9.97
CA ASP A 309 53.18 -7.83 -9.10
C ASP A 309 52.20 -7.16 -8.10
N ASN A 310 50.96 -7.58 -8.09
CA ASN A 310 49.88 -7.06 -7.26
C ASN A 310 49.53 -5.59 -7.51
N VAL A 311 49.86 -5.08 -8.71
CA VAL A 311 49.54 -3.72 -9.15
C VAL A 311 48.44 -3.82 -10.22
N TRP A 312 47.22 -3.81 -9.75
CA TRP A 312 46.02 -4.02 -10.57
C TRP A 312 45.74 -2.81 -11.46
N THR A 313 45.84 -3.02 -12.75
CA THR A 313 45.62 -1.96 -13.77
C THR A 313 44.22 -2.00 -14.38
N ASP A 314 43.50 -3.09 -14.18
CA ASP A 314 42.10 -3.22 -14.60
C ASP A 314 41.21 -2.43 -13.65
N LYS A 315 40.81 -1.27 -14.11
CA LYS A 315 40.06 -0.30 -13.32
C LYS A 315 38.72 -0.85 -12.83
N ALA A 316 37.96 -1.50 -13.70
CA ALA A 316 36.66 -2.05 -13.36
C ALA A 316 36.77 -3.15 -12.31
N ALA A 317 37.77 -4.02 -12.47
CA ALA A 317 38.00 -5.13 -11.54
C ALA A 317 38.40 -4.66 -10.14
N VAL A 318 39.29 -3.66 -10.10
CA VAL A 318 39.75 -3.08 -8.84
C VAL A 318 38.60 -2.55 -8.01
N ASP A 319 37.69 -1.85 -8.63
CA ASP A 319 36.55 -1.26 -7.93
C ASP A 319 35.48 -2.28 -7.56
N ALA A 320 35.15 -3.19 -8.45
CA ALA A 320 34.28 -4.29 -8.11
C ALA A 320 34.75 -5.01 -6.83
N HIS A 321 36.06 -5.23 -6.74
CA HIS A 321 36.69 -5.86 -5.59
C HIS A 321 36.65 -4.99 -4.34
N TYR A 322 37.05 -3.72 -4.50
CA TYR A 322 37.11 -2.76 -3.40
C TYR A 322 35.73 -2.47 -2.81
N PHE A 323 34.77 -2.17 -3.65
CA PHE A 323 33.43 -1.81 -3.20
C PHE A 323 32.62 -3.02 -2.67
N ALA A 324 32.89 -4.24 -3.18
CA ALA A 324 32.38 -5.45 -2.55
C ALA A 324 32.94 -5.62 -1.12
N GLY A 325 34.22 -5.27 -0.93
CA GLY A 325 34.85 -5.24 0.38
C GLY A 325 34.25 -4.21 1.32
N LEU A 326 33.99 -3.00 0.81
CA LEU A 326 33.32 -1.92 1.54
C LEU A 326 31.90 -2.31 1.93
N THR A 327 31.16 -2.92 1.01
CA THR A 327 29.80 -3.41 1.25
C THR A 327 29.79 -4.49 2.33
N TYR A 328 30.67 -5.48 2.24
CA TYR A 328 30.83 -6.49 3.27
C TYR A 328 31.10 -5.86 4.65
N ASP A 329 32.06 -4.92 4.71
CA ASP A 329 32.45 -4.26 5.95
C ASP A 329 31.31 -3.47 6.57
N TYR A 330 30.48 -2.81 5.75
CA TYR A 330 29.31 -2.12 6.23
C TYR A 330 28.30 -3.11 6.86
N TYR A 331 27.93 -4.16 6.12
CA TYR A 331 26.98 -5.16 6.62
C TYR A 331 27.50 -5.88 7.87
N TYR A 332 28.78 -6.22 7.88
CA TYR A 332 29.37 -6.93 9.02
C TYR A 332 29.56 -6.03 10.24
N ASN A 333 30.21 -4.87 10.08
CA ASN A 333 30.59 -4.02 11.22
C ASN A 333 29.42 -3.16 11.73
N LYS A 334 28.50 -2.72 10.87
CA LYS A 334 27.40 -1.85 11.26
C LYS A 334 26.12 -2.62 11.57
N LEU A 335 25.89 -3.74 10.89
CA LEU A 335 24.62 -4.48 10.92
C LEU A 335 24.77 -5.92 11.45
N GLY A 336 26.00 -6.39 11.69
CA GLY A 336 26.28 -7.72 12.24
C GLY A 336 25.97 -8.86 11.26
N ARG A 337 25.93 -8.59 9.94
CA ARG A 337 25.61 -9.56 8.91
C ARG A 337 26.87 -10.10 8.24
N ASN A 338 27.01 -11.42 8.23
CA ASN A 338 28.15 -12.10 7.62
C ASN A 338 27.84 -12.45 6.14
N SER A 339 28.24 -11.57 5.21
CA SER A 339 27.98 -11.69 3.77
C SER A 339 26.47 -11.51 3.41
N PHE A 340 26.12 -11.62 2.11
CA PHE A 340 24.75 -11.45 1.61
C PHE A 340 23.76 -12.49 2.15
N ASP A 341 24.26 -13.68 2.53
CA ASP A 341 23.45 -14.80 3.03
C ASP A 341 23.42 -14.93 4.57
N ASN A 342 24.19 -14.09 5.27
CA ASN A 342 24.45 -14.18 6.71
C ASN A 342 25.11 -15.51 7.17
N ALA A 343 25.65 -16.27 6.24
CA ALA A 343 26.36 -17.53 6.50
C ALA A 343 27.84 -17.48 6.08
N GLY A 344 28.28 -16.34 5.60
CA GLY A 344 29.64 -16.15 5.11
C GLY A 344 29.85 -16.68 3.68
N GLY A 345 28.81 -16.64 2.85
CA GLY A 345 28.90 -17.05 1.45
C GLY A 345 29.87 -16.21 0.64
N THR A 346 30.53 -16.82 -0.34
CA THR A 346 31.49 -16.15 -1.22
C THR A 346 30.79 -15.09 -2.09
N MET A 347 31.29 -13.86 -2.05
CA MET A 347 30.84 -12.74 -2.88
C MET A 347 31.65 -12.73 -4.19
N LYS A 348 31.03 -13.16 -5.28
CA LYS A 348 31.64 -13.16 -6.60
C LYS A 348 31.25 -11.91 -7.37
N GLN A 349 32.25 -11.27 -7.98
CA GLN A 349 32.11 -10.08 -8.82
C GLN A 349 32.63 -10.42 -10.20
N THR A 350 31.85 -10.24 -11.26
CA THR A 350 32.33 -10.43 -12.64
C THR A 350 32.25 -9.14 -13.41
N VAL A 351 33.39 -8.64 -13.88
CA VAL A 351 33.49 -7.44 -14.72
C VAL A 351 33.61 -7.80 -16.20
N HIS A 352 33.52 -6.77 -17.08
CA HIS A 352 33.62 -6.91 -18.52
C HIS A 352 32.61 -7.90 -19.10
N TYR A 353 31.38 -7.85 -18.60
CA TYR A 353 30.29 -8.67 -19.14
C TYR A 353 29.77 -8.08 -20.43
N SER A 354 29.84 -8.88 -21.52
CA SER A 354 29.44 -8.47 -22.86
C SER A 354 30.19 -7.22 -23.37
N SER A 355 29.84 -6.67 -24.51
CA SER A 355 30.45 -5.46 -25.08
C SER A 355 29.45 -4.30 -25.05
N ASN A 356 29.88 -3.12 -24.60
CA ASN A 356 29.04 -1.92 -24.46
C ASN A 356 27.75 -2.18 -23.67
N TYR A 357 27.82 -3.01 -22.65
CA TYR A 357 26.67 -3.41 -21.87
C TYR A 357 26.38 -2.36 -20.81
N ASN A 358 25.28 -1.61 -21.01
CA ASN A 358 24.84 -0.52 -20.15
C ASN A 358 24.02 -1.03 -18.98
N ASN A 359 24.58 -1.97 -18.18
CA ASN A 359 23.90 -2.51 -17.02
C ASN A 359 24.80 -3.26 -16.05
N ALA A 360 24.33 -3.41 -14.80
CA ALA A 360 24.81 -4.37 -13.82
C ALA A 360 23.61 -5.16 -13.25
N PHE A 361 23.84 -6.31 -12.64
CA PHE A 361 22.75 -7.08 -12.05
C PHE A 361 23.25 -8.16 -11.09
N TRP A 362 22.45 -8.46 -10.09
CA TRP A 362 22.51 -9.67 -9.28
C TRP A 362 21.77 -10.80 -9.99
N ASN A 363 22.39 -11.98 -10.16
CA ASN A 363 21.78 -13.11 -10.86
C ASN A 363 21.28 -14.24 -9.94
N GLY A 364 21.17 -13.99 -8.63
CA GLY A 364 20.84 -15.01 -7.62
C GLY A 364 22.07 -15.71 -7.00
N THR A 365 23.25 -15.57 -7.60
CA THR A 365 24.49 -16.22 -7.14
C THR A 365 25.72 -15.33 -7.15
N GLN A 366 25.75 -14.28 -7.95
CA GLN A 366 26.88 -13.37 -8.10
C GLN A 366 26.47 -12.01 -8.68
N MET A 367 27.39 -11.06 -8.54
CA MET A 367 27.33 -9.75 -9.20
C MET A 367 27.96 -9.79 -10.57
N VAL A 368 27.35 -9.07 -11.52
CA VAL A 368 27.82 -8.98 -12.90
C VAL A 368 27.73 -7.54 -13.39
N TYR A 369 28.83 -7.03 -13.96
CA TYR A 369 28.96 -5.64 -14.38
C TYR A 369 29.36 -5.54 -15.85
N GLY A 370 28.64 -4.71 -16.62
CA GLY A 370 29.05 -4.24 -17.93
C GLY A 370 29.99 -3.04 -17.83
N ASP A 371 30.66 -2.73 -18.95
CA ASP A 371 31.60 -1.61 -19.02
C ASP A 371 30.93 -0.29 -19.45
N GLY A 372 29.63 -0.32 -19.74
CA GLY A 372 28.95 0.82 -20.35
C GLY A 372 29.31 1.02 -21.81
N ASP A 373 28.68 2.02 -22.44
CA ASP A 373 28.96 2.43 -23.83
C ASP A 373 30.00 3.53 -23.95
N GLY A 374 30.52 3.99 -22.80
CA GLY A 374 31.50 5.07 -22.71
C GLY A 374 30.92 6.49 -22.92
N THR A 375 29.61 6.60 -23.09
CA THR A 375 28.90 7.88 -23.36
C THR A 375 27.78 8.12 -22.36
N THR A 376 26.80 7.20 -22.33
CA THR A 376 25.70 7.25 -21.38
C THR A 376 26.12 6.68 -20.04
N PHE A 377 26.92 5.63 -20.10
CA PHE A 377 27.48 4.96 -18.92
C PHE A 377 28.94 4.63 -19.14
N ILE A 378 29.68 4.67 -18.06
CA ILE A 378 31.01 4.05 -17.97
C ILE A 378 30.91 2.77 -17.16
N ALA A 379 32.02 2.02 -16.93
CA ALA A 379 31.96 0.65 -16.41
C ALA A 379 31.19 0.49 -15.09
N PHE A 380 30.27 -0.41 -14.96
CA PHE A 380 29.27 -0.53 -13.91
C PHE A 380 29.77 -0.99 -12.51
N SER A 381 31.00 -1.37 -12.34
CA SER A 381 31.55 -1.82 -11.06
C SER A 381 32.10 -0.71 -10.17
N GLY A 382 32.03 0.52 -10.51
CA GLY A 382 32.83 1.51 -9.82
C GLY A 382 32.11 2.56 -9.01
N SER A 383 30.82 2.54 -8.84
CA SER A 383 30.19 3.30 -7.79
C SER A 383 29.92 2.43 -6.57
N ALA A 384 30.23 2.94 -5.39
CA ALA A 384 30.03 2.20 -4.16
C ALA A 384 28.55 2.00 -3.88
N ASP A 385 27.72 2.99 -4.21
CA ASP A 385 26.26 2.94 -4.01
C ASP A 385 25.66 1.79 -4.81
N VAL A 386 26.14 1.56 -6.03
CA VAL A 386 25.54 0.56 -6.89
C VAL A 386 26.10 -0.83 -6.67
N VAL A 387 27.37 -0.98 -6.39
CA VAL A 387 27.87 -2.27 -5.89
C VAL A 387 27.14 -2.64 -4.59
N GLY A 388 26.91 -1.66 -3.72
CA GLY A 388 26.12 -1.84 -2.49
C GLY A 388 24.65 -2.17 -2.77
N HIS A 389 24.02 -1.50 -3.75
CA HIS A 389 22.64 -1.74 -4.21
C HIS A 389 22.46 -3.20 -4.66
N GLU A 390 23.30 -3.65 -5.56
CA GLU A 390 23.20 -4.98 -6.12
C GLU A 390 23.45 -6.10 -5.10
N ILE A 391 24.46 -5.95 -4.26
CA ILE A 391 24.69 -6.92 -3.17
C ILE A 391 23.51 -6.93 -2.20
N THR A 392 22.83 -5.79 -2.02
CA THR A 392 21.64 -5.69 -1.20
C THR A 392 20.45 -6.46 -1.78
N HIS A 393 20.32 -6.58 -3.10
CA HIS A 393 19.34 -7.50 -3.70
C HIS A 393 19.57 -8.94 -3.22
N GLY A 394 20.85 -9.37 -3.14
CA GLY A 394 21.21 -10.66 -2.56
C GLY A 394 20.84 -10.77 -1.07
N VAL A 395 20.96 -9.69 -0.31
CA VAL A 395 20.50 -9.64 1.09
C VAL A 395 19.00 -9.72 1.17
N THR A 396 18.27 -8.96 0.34
CA THR A 396 16.81 -8.95 0.28
C THR A 396 16.26 -10.32 -0.08
N GLU A 397 16.86 -11.00 -1.07
CA GLU A 397 16.48 -12.36 -1.48
C GLU A 397 16.63 -13.39 -0.35
N ARG A 398 17.65 -13.23 0.49
CA ARG A 398 17.95 -14.13 1.63
C ARG A 398 17.26 -13.72 2.94
N THR A 399 16.40 -12.70 2.92
CA THR A 399 15.68 -12.20 4.11
C THR A 399 14.19 -12.06 3.84
N ALA A 400 13.70 -10.89 3.55
CA ALA A 400 12.30 -10.65 3.24
C ALA A 400 11.86 -11.32 1.92
N ASN A 401 12.77 -11.51 1.00
CA ASN A 401 12.54 -12.06 -0.35
C ASN A 401 11.40 -11.31 -1.06
N LEU A 402 11.45 -9.98 -1.03
CA LEU A 402 10.44 -9.12 -1.64
C LEU A 402 10.20 -9.48 -3.10
N THR A 403 8.95 -9.80 -3.43
CA THR A 403 8.55 -10.12 -4.80
C THR A 403 8.82 -8.92 -5.70
N TYR A 404 9.56 -9.12 -6.79
CA TYR A 404 10.02 -8.04 -7.67
C TYR A 404 8.92 -7.55 -8.60
N SER A 405 7.85 -6.98 -8.00
CA SER A 405 6.68 -6.52 -8.73
C SER A 405 5.90 -5.49 -7.91
N TYR A 406 5.42 -4.43 -8.53
CA TYR A 406 4.62 -3.37 -7.90
C TYR A 406 5.28 -2.81 -6.62
N GLN A 407 4.52 -2.61 -5.53
CA GLN A 407 5.05 -2.02 -4.30
C GLN A 407 6.13 -2.87 -3.65
N SER A 408 6.01 -4.18 -3.64
CA SER A 408 7.05 -5.05 -3.07
C SER A 408 8.35 -4.97 -3.86
N GLY A 409 8.27 -4.87 -5.19
CA GLY A 409 9.43 -4.65 -6.05
C GLY A 409 10.03 -3.25 -5.86
N ALA A 410 9.20 -2.23 -5.74
CA ALA A 410 9.64 -0.87 -5.44
C ALA A 410 10.31 -0.76 -4.06
N LEU A 411 9.89 -1.55 -3.07
CA LEU A 411 10.59 -1.69 -1.79
C LEU A 411 11.94 -2.39 -1.95
N ASN A 412 12.01 -3.43 -2.79
CA ASN A 412 13.26 -4.14 -3.09
C ASN A 412 14.30 -3.16 -3.67
N GLU A 413 13.90 -2.36 -4.66
CA GLU A 413 14.71 -1.28 -5.24
C GLU A 413 15.13 -0.24 -4.21
N SER A 414 14.17 0.29 -3.45
CA SER A 414 14.46 1.32 -2.47
C SER A 414 15.39 0.87 -1.35
N TRP A 415 15.23 -0.36 -0.84
CA TRP A 415 16.16 -0.89 0.16
C TRP A 415 17.58 -1.03 -0.41
N SER A 416 17.70 -1.39 -1.68
CA SER A 416 18.98 -1.46 -2.38
C SER A 416 19.58 -0.05 -2.56
N ASP A 417 18.81 0.95 -2.99
CA ASP A 417 19.25 2.34 -3.08
C ASP A 417 19.70 2.90 -1.71
N VAL A 418 18.89 2.66 -0.67
CA VAL A 418 19.17 3.12 0.69
C VAL A 418 20.48 2.53 1.21
N MET A 419 20.66 1.23 1.08
CA MET A 419 21.89 0.58 1.57
C MET A 419 23.10 1.00 0.72
N GLY A 420 22.93 1.10 -0.60
CA GLY A 420 23.96 1.63 -1.49
C GLY A 420 24.45 3.00 -1.07
N ASN A 421 23.54 3.94 -0.88
CA ASN A 421 23.89 5.30 -0.44
C ASN A 421 24.51 5.33 0.97
N LEU A 422 24.06 4.48 1.89
CA LEU A 422 24.64 4.37 3.22
C LEU A 422 26.06 3.78 3.20
N ILE A 423 26.33 2.82 2.31
CA ILE A 423 27.65 2.18 2.11
C ILE A 423 28.62 3.17 1.49
N GLU A 424 28.19 3.87 0.47
CA GLU A 424 28.99 4.88 -0.20
C GLU A 424 29.35 6.05 0.73
N ASN A 425 28.39 6.55 1.49
CA ASN A 425 28.57 7.56 2.54
C ASN A 425 29.35 8.80 2.10
N LYS A 426 29.00 9.38 0.94
CA LYS A 426 29.67 10.58 0.41
C LYS A 426 29.63 11.75 1.39
N ALA A 427 30.74 12.51 1.44
CA ALA A 427 30.93 13.61 2.40
C ALA A 427 30.00 14.80 2.14
N ASP A 428 29.57 15.01 0.91
CA ASP A 428 28.67 16.10 0.48
C ASP A 428 27.17 15.79 0.76
N ASN A 429 26.85 14.57 1.16
CA ASN A 429 25.47 14.11 1.42
C ASN A 429 24.52 14.45 0.26
N ASN A 430 24.94 14.20 -0.98
CA ASN A 430 24.18 14.57 -2.17
C ASN A 430 22.88 13.78 -2.39
N TRP A 431 22.72 12.60 -1.77
CA TRP A 431 21.53 11.71 -1.84
C TRP A 431 21.13 11.32 -3.26
N LEU A 432 22.11 11.30 -4.16
CA LEU A 432 21.97 10.81 -5.52
C LEU A 432 22.25 9.31 -5.58
N VAL A 433 21.88 8.68 -6.67
CA VAL A 433 22.14 7.27 -6.96
C VAL A 433 22.68 7.17 -8.37
N GLY A 434 23.87 6.61 -8.51
CA GLY A 434 24.54 6.37 -9.78
C GLY A 434 25.11 7.63 -10.46
N GLU A 435 25.33 8.73 -9.73
CA GLU A 435 25.83 9.99 -10.29
C GLU A 435 27.28 9.88 -10.79
N ASP A 436 28.08 8.96 -10.24
CA ASP A 436 29.48 8.80 -10.64
C ASP A 436 29.64 8.18 -12.03
N ILE A 437 28.56 7.67 -12.60
CA ILE A 437 28.66 6.85 -13.81
C ILE A 437 27.71 7.24 -14.92
N TYR A 438 26.62 7.83 -14.58
CA TYR A 438 25.64 8.26 -15.55
C TYR A 438 26.12 9.53 -16.22
N THR A 439 26.14 9.54 -17.55
CA THR A 439 26.59 10.67 -18.39
C THR A 439 27.88 11.34 -17.89
N PRO A 440 29.04 10.64 -17.84
CA PRO A 440 30.26 11.12 -17.26
C PRO A 440 30.71 12.43 -17.93
N GLY A 441 30.82 13.47 -17.16
CA GLY A 441 31.15 14.82 -17.64
C GLY A 441 29.98 15.82 -17.56
N THR A 442 28.78 15.38 -17.19
CA THR A 442 27.61 16.22 -16.89
C THR A 442 27.48 16.38 -15.39
N ALA A 443 27.81 17.53 -14.84
CA ALA A 443 27.77 17.73 -13.40
C ALA A 443 26.32 17.81 -12.89
N GLY A 444 26.00 17.04 -11.84
CA GLY A 444 24.73 17.09 -11.11
C GLY A 444 23.61 16.25 -11.68
N ASP A 445 23.91 15.39 -12.66
CA ASP A 445 22.97 14.35 -13.09
C ASP A 445 23.19 13.03 -12.32
N ALA A 446 22.18 12.20 -12.35
CA ALA A 446 22.16 10.89 -11.69
C ALA A 446 21.01 10.06 -12.28
N LEU A 447 20.95 8.82 -11.89
CA LEU A 447 19.82 7.98 -12.25
C LEU A 447 18.60 8.27 -11.42
N ARG A 448 18.79 8.46 -10.12
CA ARG A 448 17.73 8.76 -9.16
C ARG A 448 18.23 9.75 -8.09
N SER A 449 17.29 10.36 -7.39
CA SER A 449 17.58 11.19 -6.22
C SER A 449 16.66 10.80 -5.07
N MET A 450 17.23 10.45 -3.93
CA MET A 450 16.46 10.19 -2.72
C MET A 450 15.91 11.47 -2.10
N SER A 451 16.62 12.59 -2.25
CA SER A 451 16.22 13.89 -1.71
C SER A 451 15.12 14.55 -2.53
N ASN A 452 15.13 14.39 -3.85
CA ASN A 452 14.18 14.98 -4.77
C ASN A 452 13.89 14.04 -5.96
N PRO A 453 13.15 12.94 -5.73
CA PRO A 453 12.82 11.97 -6.80
C PRO A 453 12.20 12.64 -8.02
N GLY A 454 11.32 13.63 -7.82
CA GLY A 454 10.63 14.33 -8.89
C GLY A 454 11.54 15.07 -9.88
N ALA A 455 12.77 15.44 -9.48
CA ALA A 455 13.74 16.04 -10.39
C ALA A 455 14.24 15.04 -11.45
N TYR A 456 14.14 13.74 -11.18
CA TYR A 456 14.55 12.64 -12.06
C TYR A 456 13.37 11.86 -12.63
N GLY A 457 12.14 12.38 -12.45
CA GLY A 457 10.92 11.80 -13.01
C GLY A 457 10.25 10.76 -12.13
N ASP A 458 10.74 10.53 -10.92
CA ASP A 458 10.22 9.52 -10.02
C ASP A 458 9.20 10.09 -9.01
N PRO A 459 8.19 9.32 -8.61
CA PRO A 459 7.25 9.73 -7.55
C PRO A 459 7.96 9.98 -6.21
N ALA A 460 7.60 11.07 -5.55
CA ALA A 460 8.07 11.40 -4.20
C ALA A 460 6.98 11.22 -3.13
N HIS A 461 5.74 10.91 -3.53
CA HIS A 461 4.59 10.85 -2.65
C HIS A 461 3.57 9.83 -3.18
N MET A 462 2.81 9.17 -2.31
CA MET A 462 1.83 8.13 -2.66
C MET A 462 0.78 8.59 -3.67
N SER A 463 0.41 9.88 -3.65
CA SER A 463 -0.52 10.45 -4.65
C SER A 463 0.05 10.52 -6.08
N GLN A 464 1.34 10.29 -6.23
CA GLN A 464 2.05 10.27 -7.52
C GLN A 464 2.38 8.84 -7.97
N TYR A 465 1.95 7.82 -7.20
CA TYR A 465 2.24 6.42 -7.49
C TYR A 465 1.87 6.07 -8.94
N VAL A 466 2.82 5.50 -9.67
CA VAL A 466 2.65 5.14 -11.08
C VAL A 466 2.04 3.75 -11.17
N ASN A 467 0.77 3.67 -11.56
CA ASN A 467 0.10 2.40 -11.80
C ASN A 467 0.34 1.98 -13.26
N THR A 468 1.24 1.05 -13.48
CA THR A 468 1.67 0.58 -14.80
C THR A 468 1.94 -0.92 -14.76
N SER A 469 1.89 -1.58 -15.91
CA SER A 469 2.39 -2.95 -16.08
C SER A 469 3.82 -3.00 -16.61
N SER A 470 4.37 -1.87 -17.07
CA SER A 470 5.76 -1.76 -17.50
C SER A 470 6.67 -1.79 -16.26
N ASP A 471 7.95 -2.21 -16.46
CA ASP A 471 8.96 -2.25 -15.40
C ASP A 471 8.44 -3.01 -14.16
N ASN A 472 7.88 -4.19 -14.35
CA ASN A 472 7.28 -5.05 -13.31
C ASN A 472 6.29 -4.30 -12.38
N GLY A 473 5.55 -3.33 -12.90
CA GLY A 473 4.65 -2.48 -12.11
C GLY A 473 5.30 -1.16 -11.68
N GLY A 474 6.34 -0.69 -12.40
CA GLY A 474 7.05 0.56 -12.15
C GLY A 474 7.96 0.48 -10.93
N VAL A 475 8.67 -0.64 -10.74
CA VAL A 475 9.47 -0.87 -9.52
C VAL A 475 10.59 0.16 -9.35
N HIS A 476 11.28 0.53 -10.45
CA HIS A 476 12.35 1.53 -10.38
C HIS A 476 11.81 2.95 -10.14
N SER A 477 10.69 3.31 -10.77
CA SER A 477 10.09 4.64 -10.56
C SER A 477 9.46 4.77 -9.16
N ASN A 478 8.60 3.82 -8.77
CA ASN A 478 7.88 3.89 -7.49
C ASN A 478 8.78 3.72 -6.26
N SER A 479 10.03 3.25 -6.43
CA SER A 479 11.06 3.25 -5.39
C SER A 479 11.37 4.66 -4.87
N GLY A 480 11.10 5.69 -5.65
CA GLY A 480 11.25 7.08 -5.25
C GLY A 480 10.43 7.46 -4.01
N ILE A 481 9.26 6.84 -3.79
CA ILE A 481 8.42 7.10 -2.62
C ILE A 481 9.09 6.63 -1.31
N PRO A 482 9.49 5.34 -1.15
CA PRO A 482 10.22 4.89 0.03
C PRO A 482 11.64 5.47 0.12
N ASN A 483 12.32 5.79 -0.99
CA ASN A 483 13.57 6.54 -0.99
C ASN A 483 13.40 7.92 -0.32
N LYS A 484 12.33 8.64 -0.68
CA LYS A 484 11.99 9.92 -0.08
C LYS A 484 11.62 9.78 1.41
N ALA A 485 10.96 8.70 1.80
CA ALA A 485 10.68 8.40 3.20
C ALA A 485 12.00 8.20 3.98
N PHE A 486 12.94 7.43 3.45
CA PHE A 486 14.25 7.27 4.08
C PHE A 486 14.99 8.61 4.22
N TYR A 487 15.06 9.39 3.15
CA TYR A 487 15.68 10.72 3.18
C TYR A 487 15.08 11.61 4.28
N ASN A 488 13.75 11.70 4.35
CA ASN A 488 13.05 12.46 5.39
C ASN A 488 13.40 11.96 6.80
N PHE A 489 13.52 10.65 6.97
CA PHE A 489 13.88 10.03 8.25
C PHE A 489 15.31 10.39 8.66
N VAL A 490 16.27 10.08 7.81
CA VAL A 490 17.71 10.19 8.13
C VAL A 490 18.17 11.65 8.28
N THR A 491 17.48 12.61 7.66
CA THR A 491 17.77 14.05 7.76
C THR A 491 17.05 14.73 8.93
N THR A 492 16.21 14.00 9.68
CA THR A 492 15.58 14.56 10.88
C THR A 492 16.64 14.81 11.97
N PRO A 493 16.69 16.01 12.57
CA PRO A 493 17.63 16.32 13.64
C PRO A 493 17.60 15.29 14.79
N GLY A 494 18.75 14.74 15.14
CA GLY A 494 18.90 13.69 16.15
C GLY A 494 18.95 12.26 15.60
N VAL A 495 18.58 12.03 14.35
CA VAL A 495 18.77 10.75 13.67
C VAL A 495 20.15 10.70 13.01
N THR A 496 20.89 9.63 13.22
CA THR A 496 22.19 9.40 12.55
C THR A 496 22.03 8.44 11.38
N ARG A 497 22.92 8.52 10.38
CA ARG A 497 22.95 7.54 9.26
C ARG A 497 23.07 6.11 9.77
N ASP A 498 23.90 5.86 10.80
CA ASP A 498 24.04 4.53 11.42
C ASP A 498 22.73 4.03 12.05
N ASN A 499 22.01 4.89 12.78
CA ASN A 499 20.72 4.52 13.37
C ASN A 499 19.68 4.27 12.27
N ALA A 500 19.63 5.11 11.24
CA ALA A 500 18.72 4.95 10.13
C ALA A 500 18.97 3.63 9.36
N GLY A 501 20.22 3.30 9.08
CA GLY A 501 20.60 2.04 8.46
C GLY A 501 20.19 0.82 9.29
N LYS A 502 20.39 0.87 10.61
CA LYS A 502 19.94 -0.21 11.52
C LYS A 502 18.44 -0.40 11.51
N VAL A 503 17.66 0.68 11.47
CA VAL A 503 16.18 0.62 11.38
C VAL A 503 15.76 -0.06 10.07
N TRP A 504 16.28 0.40 8.92
CA TRP A 504 15.95 -0.17 7.61
C TRP A 504 16.36 -1.64 7.50
N TYR A 505 17.57 -1.97 7.92
CA TYR A 505 18.05 -3.34 7.91
C TYR A 505 17.22 -4.25 8.80
N ARG A 506 16.89 -3.80 10.03
CA ARG A 506 16.06 -4.58 10.94
C ARG A 506 14.65 -4.78 10.39
N ALA A 507 14.07 -3.75 9.78
CA ALA A 507 12.77 -3.85 9.13
C ALA A 507 12.78 -4.94 8.04
N LEU A 508 13.77 -4.92 7.15
CA LEU A 508 13.94 -5.90 6.09
C LEU A 508 14.10 -7.33 6.61
N THR A 509 14.93 -7.50 7.64
CA THR A 509 15.33 -8.84 8.08
C THR A 509 14.41 -9.47 9.10
N GLN A 510 13.61 -8.68 9.82
CA GLN A 510 12.78 -9.16 10.92
C GLN A 510 11.29 -9.04 10.68
N TYR A 511 10.85 -8.05 9.88
CA TYR A 511 9.43 -7.68 9.83
C TYR A 511 8.81 -7.80 8.44
N MET A 512 9.60 -7.60 7.36
CA MET A 512 9.06 -7.64 6.01
C MET A 512 8.96 -9.07 5.48
N THR A 513 8.00 -9.30 4.58
CA THR A 513 7.73 -10.56 3.88
C THR A 513 7.75 -10.35 2.38
N ALA A 514 7.70 -11.42 1.60
CA ALA A 514 7.75 -11.36 0.14
C ALA A 514 6.67 -10.48 -0.50
N SER A 515 5.53 -10.32 0.16
CA SER A 515 4.38 -9.54 -0.34
C SER A 515 4.18 -8.20 0.38
N SER A 516 5.16 -7.74 1.17
CA SER A 516 5.06 -6.45 1.89
C SER A 516 4.82 -5.28 0.95
N GLN A 517 3.90 -4.41 1.34
CA GLN A 517 3.55 -3.17 0.67
C GLN A 517 4.16 -1.97 1.41
N PHE A 518 4.02 -0.75 0.90
CA PHE A 518 4.58 0.45 1.54
C PHE A 518 4.06 0.66 2.97
N ILE A 519 2.80 0.35 3.23
CA ILE A 519 2.24 0.45 4.58
C ILE A 519 2.86 -0.57 5.55
N ASP A 520 3.22 -1.75 5.06
CA ASP A 520 3.90 -2.77 5.86
C ASP A 520 5.34 -2.34 6.15
N ALA A 521 6.03 -1.76 5.17
CA ALA A 521 7.36 -1.18 5.34
C ALA A 521 7.36 -0.04 6.36
N ARG A 522 6.34 0.83 6.34
CA ARG A 522 6.12 1.83 7.38
C ARG A 522 6.02 1.19 8.77
N ASN A 523 5.14 0.23 8.94
CA ASN A 523 4.93 -0.45 10.21
C ASN A 523 6.19 -1.20 10.65
N ALA A 524 6.87 -1.88 9.73
CA ALA A 524 8.12 -2.59 9.96
C ALA A 524 9.23 -1.64 10.44
N THR A 525 9.39 -0.48 9.81
CA THR A 525 10.42 0.49 10.18
C THR A 525 10.12 1.17 11.51
N ILE A 526 8.85 1.48 11.81
CA ILE A 526 8.43 2.01 13.11
C ILE A 526 8.69 0.98 14.22
N GLN A 527 8.35 -0.28 13.98
CA GLN A 527 8.60 -1.34 14.96
C GLN A 527 10.11 -1.59 15.15
N ALA A 528 10.88 -1.59 14.05
CA ALA A 528 12.33 -1.69 14.12
C ALA A 528 12.97 -0.54 14.93
N ALA A 529 12.51 0.69 14.73
CA ALA A 529 12.94 1.83 15.53
C ALA A 529 12.54 1.69 17.00
N THR A 530 11.33 1.18 17.26
CA THR A 530 10.84 0.92 18.63
C THR A 530 11.71 -0.11 19.35
N ASP A 531 12.08 -1.19 18.68
CA ASP A 531 12.93 -2.24 19.26
C ASP A 531 14.34 -1.72 19.57
N LEU A 532 14.89 -0.92 18.67
CA LEU A 532 16.26 -0.44 18.76
C LEU A 532 16.44 0.70 19.77
N PHE A 533 15.45 1.59 19.87
CA PHE A 533 15.60 2.87 20.56
C PHE A 533 14.50 3.15 21.59
N GLY A 534 13.46 2.33 21.65
CA GLY A 534 12.29 2.50 22.52
C GLY A 534 11.20 3.38 21.92
N ALA A 535 9.96 3.13 22.33
CA ALA A 535 8.75 3.73 21.74
C ALA A 535 8.68 5.27 21.82
N ALA A 536 9.40 5.89 22.76
CA ALA A 536 9.43 7.35 22.93
C ALA A 536 10.66 8.01 22.27
N SER A 537 11.41 7.30 21.43
CA SER A 537 12.63 7.81 20.82
C SER A 537 12.37 8.81 19.69
N THR A 538 13.40 9.59 19.40
CA THR A 538 13.41 10.48 18.22
C THR A 538 13.26 9.68 16.93
N GLU A 539 13.89 8.51 16.85
CA GLU A 539 13.83 7.65 15.67
C GLU A 539 12.41 7.18 15.36
N VAL A 540 11.63 6.77 16.37
CA VAL A 540 10.23 6.36 16.19
C VAL A 540 9.37 7.53 15.69
N SER A 541 9.53 8.69 16.30
CA SER A 541 8.80 9.90 15.88
C SER A 541 9.20 10.33 14.46
N ALA A 542 10.48 10.30 14.16
CA ALA A 542 11.04 10.70 12.87
C ALA A 542 10.62 9.76 11.73
N VAL A 543 10.73 8.43 11.92
CA VAL A 543 10.34 7.48 10.88
C VAL A 543 8.83 7.49 10.64
N THR A 544 8.03 7.68 11.69
CA THR A 544 6.57 7.84 11.55
C THR A 544 6.23 9.09 10.73
N ALA A 545 6.86 10.23 11.03
CA ALA A 545 6.67 11.47 10.28
C ALA A 545 7.17 11.33 8.83
N ALA A 546 8.29 10.63 8.61
CA ALA A 546 8.88 10.44 7.30
C ALA A 546 7.93 9.71 6.33
N TRP A 547 7.30 8.62 6.78
CA TRP A 547 6.30 7.89 6.00
C TRP A 547 5.01 8.70 5.82
N ASN A 548 4.58 9.44 6.85
CA ASN A 548 3.42 10.32 6.72
C ASN A 548 3.66 11.42 5.66
N ASN A 549 4.87 11.97 5.60
CA ASN A 549 5.25 13.02 4.66
C ASN A 549 5.28 12.55 3.19
N VAL A 550 5.38 11.26 2.94
CA VAL A 550 5.26 10.68 1.60
C VAL A 550 3.87 10.06 1.33
N GLY A 551 2.91 10.31 2.22
CA GLY A 551 1.53 9.88 2.05
C GLY A 551 1.27 8.41 2.36
N VAL A 552 2.22 7.68 2.95
CA VAL A 552 2.02 6.30 3.42
C VAL A 552 1.53 6.35 4.87
N VAL A 553 0.24 6.35 5.04
CA VAL A 553 -0.42 6.47 6.35
C VAL A 553 -1.38 5.30 6.57
N PRO A 554 -1.61 4.88 7.83
CA PRO A 554 -2.62 3.87 8.12
C PRO A 554 -3.99 4.29 7.58
N ALA A 555 -4.72 3.34 7.05
CA ALA A 555 -6.12 3.55 6.74
C ALA A 555 -6.88 3.96 8.01
N THR A 556 -7.63 5.03 7.93
CA THR A 556 -8.50 5.47 9.03
C THR A 556 -9.94 5.30 8.61
N PRO A 557 -10.66 4.33 9.21
CA PRO A 557 -12.09 4.20 8.98
C PRO A 557 -12.79 5.54 9.20
N ASP A 558 -13.89 5.76 8.52
CA ASP A 558 -14.72 6.92 8.78
C ASP A 558 -15.68 6.68 9.96
N ALA A 559 -16.56 7.65 10.21
CA ALA A 559 -17.49 7.60 11.33
C ALA A 559 -18.68 6.64 11.11
N TYR A 560 -18.81 6.09 9.90
CA TYR A 560 -19.97 5.28 9.50
C TYR A 560 -19.70 3.78 9.59
N GLU A 561 -18.44 3.41 9.82
CA GLU A 561 -17.99 2.03 9.93
C GLU A 561 -18.45 1.31 11.23
N PRO A 562 -18.69 -0.02 11.13
CA PRO A 562 -18.57 -0.89 9.95
C PRO A 562 -19.84 -0.84 9.09
N ASN A 563 -19.71 -0.53 7.79
CA ASN A 563 -20.81 -0.45 6.83
C ASN A 563 -20.53 -1.17 5.50
N ASP A 564 -19.62 -2.14 5.49
CA ASP A 564 -19.16 -2.90 4.32
C ASP A 564 -20.24 -3.76 3.62
N THR A 565 -21.39 -3.96 4.24
CA THR A 565 -22.45 -4.82 3.69
C THR A 565 -23.82 -4.17 3.80
N GLN A 566 -24.75 -4.58 2.94
CA GLN A 566 -26.14 -4.11 3.03
C GLN A 566 -26.74 -4.35 4.42
N ALA A 567 -26.34 -5.42 5.11
CA ALA A 567 -26.85 -5.76 6.44
C ALA A 567 -26.28 -4.82 7.53
N THR A 568 -25.06 -4.32 7.35
CA THR A 568 -24.39 -3.41 8.25
C THR A 568 -24.50 -1.94 7.83
N ALA A 569 -25.25 -1.65 6.75
CA ALA A 569 -25.40 -0.31 6.17
C ALA A 569 -25.70 0.77 7.21
N TYR A 570 -24.93 1.85 7.17
CA TYR A 570 -25.11 3.00 8.05
C TYR A 570 -26.44 3.71 7.77
N GLY A 571 -27.10 4.17 8.78
CA GLY A 571 -28.33 4.97 8.66
C GLY A 571 -29.47 4.47 9.55
N PRO A 572 -30.70 5.02 9.34
CA PRO A 572 -31.14 5.71 8.12
C PRO A 572 -30.51 7.10 7.96
N ILE A 573 -29.95 7.38 6.77
CA ILE A 573 -29.43 8.70 6.43
C ILE A 573 -30.58 9.64 6.09
N THR A 574 -30.39 10.93 6.32
CA THR A 574 -31.44 11.96 6.15
C THR A 574 -31.43 12.51 4.73
N SER A 575 -32.62 12.68 4.13
CA SER A 575 -32.78 13.24 2.80
C SER A 575 -32.17 14.64 2.68
N GLY A 576 -31.35 14.86 1.65
CA GLY A 576 -30.69 16.13 1.37
C GLY A 576 -29.47 16.45 2.25
N THR A 577 -29.09 15.55 3.18
CA THR A 577 -27.89 15.72 4.03
C THR A 577 -26.69 15.07 3.36
N ALA A 578 -25.55 15.77 3.39
CA ALA A 578 -24.28 15.25 2.88
C ALA A 578 -23.55 14.41 3.97
N TYR A 579 -23.05 13.25 3.57
CA TYR A 579 -22.30 12.31 4.41
C TYR A 579 -20.88 12.18 3.86
N ALA A 580 -19.89 12.43 4.72
CA ALA A 580 -18.48 12.44 4.36
C ALA A 580 -17.86 11.07 4.64
N GLY A 581 -18.04 10.09 3.73
CA GLY A 581 -17.49 8.75 3.84
C GLY A 581 -16.10 8.64 3.25
N LYS A 582 -15.42 7.50 3.48
CA LYS A 582 -14.11 7.19 2.92
C LYS A 582 -14.06 5.72 2.50
N ILE A 583 -13.61 5.48 1.30
CA ILE A 583 -13.11 4.15 0.93
C ILE A 583 -11.66 4.08 1.41
N SER A 584 -11.47 3.61 2.63
CA SER A 584 -10.19 3.71 3.33
C SER A 584 -9.19 2.62 2.94
N THR A 585 -9.66 1.52 2.34
CA THR A 585 -8.84 0.41 1.82
C THR A 585 -9.36 -0.08 0.47
N SER A 586 -8.57 -0.90 -0.23
CA SER A 586 -8.96 -1.44 -1.54
C SER A 586 -10.16 -2.40 -1.51
N THR A 587 -10.62 -2.79 -0.34
CA THR A 587 -11.75 -3.71 -0.14
C THR A 587 -12.89 -3.11 0.66
N ASP A 588 -12.73 -1.89 1.07
CA ASP A 588 -13.71 -1.09 1.75
C ASP A 588 -14.92 -0.82 0.85
N VAL A 589 -16.11 -0.95 1.40
CA VAL A 589 -17.37 -0.80 0.68
C VAL A 589 -18.37 -0.11 1.58
N ASP A 590 -18.71 1.11 1.26
CA ASP A 590 -19.65 1.88 2.05
C ASP A 590 -21.11 1.64 1.64
N TRP A 591 -21.89 1.14 2.57
CA TRP A 591 -23.34 1.02 2.42
C TRP A 591 -24.06 1.99 3.33
N PHE A 592 -24.99 2.77 2.72
CA PHE A 592 -25.88 3.69 3.43
C PHE A 592 -27.33 3.31 3.18
N LYS A 593 -28.14 3.25 4.24
CA LYS A 593 -29.57 2.95 4.11
C LYS A 593 -30.42 4.20 4.35
N PHE A 594 -31.56 4.28 3.66
CA PHE A 594 -32.56 5.31 3.85
C PHE A 594 -33.95 4.76 3.53
N THR A 595 -34.98 5.45 4.02
CA THR A 595 -36.38 5.02 3.80
C THR A 595 -37.14 6.12 3.09
N SER A 596 -37.57 5.84 1.85
CA SER A 596 -38.52 6.69 1.13
C SER A 596 -39.92 6.46 1.68
N ALA A 597 -40.57 7.52 2.07
CA ALA A 597 -41.92 7.45 2.64
C ALA A 597 -42.98 7.21 1.59
N ASP A 598 -42.70 7.52 0.32
CA ASP A 598 -43.61 7.40 -0.80
C ASP A 598 -42.90 6.97 -2.08
N ALA A 599 -43.67 6.61 -3.10
CA ALA A 599 -43.21 6.55 -4.48
C ALA A 599 -42.70 7.93 -4.93
N GLY A 600 -41.67 7.97 -5.75
CA GLY A 600 -41.13 9.25 -6.25
C GLY A 600 -39.65 9.14 -6.63
N VAL A 601 -39.06 10.28 -6.93
CA VAL A 601 -37.66 10.32 -7.38
C VAL A 601 -36.73 10.17 -6.19
N ILE A 602 -35.82 9.20 -6.28
CA ILE A 602 -34.62 9.05 -5.45
C ILE A 602 -33.46 9.59 -6.27
N SER A 603 -32.77 10.59 -5.75
CA SER A 603 -31.56 11.14 -6.35
C SER A 603 -30.36 10.88 -5.43
N LEU A 604 -29.32 10.26 -5.93
CA LEU A 604 -28.06 10.12 -5.25
C LEU A 604 -27.00 10.97 -5.95
N SER A 605 -26.18 11.67 -5.20
CA SER A 605 -25.02 12.41 -5.70
C SER A 605 -23.80 12.03 -4.87
N LEU A 606 -22.72 11.67 -5.56
CA LEU A 606 -21.43 11.37 -4.96
C LEU A 606 -20.40 12.32 -5.58
N SER A 607 -19.75 13.13 -4.75
CA SER A 607 -18.85 14.21 -5.17
C SER A 607 -17.61 14.29 -4.27
N ASN A 608 -16.67 15.18 -4.63
CA ASN A 608 -15.36 15.31 -3.95
C ASN A 608 -14.58 14.00 -3.97
N LEU A 609 -14.63 13.28 -5.09
CA LEU A 609 -14.00 11.97 -5.22
C LEU A 609 -12.49 12.10 -5.20
N PRO A 610 -11.78 11.42 -4.27
CA PRO A 610 -10.33 11.39 -4.23
C PRO A 610 -9.72 10.35 -5.19
N GLY A 611 -10.54 9.50 -5.77
CA GLY A 611 -10.21 8.43 -6.70
C GLY A 611 -11.39 8.07 -7.58
N ASP A 612 -11.24 7.03 -8.38
CA ASP A 612 -12.30 6.47 -9.24
C ASP A 612 -13.27 5.65 -8.38
N TYR A 613 -14.40 6.24 -8.02
CA TYR A 613 -15.41 5.62 -7.14
C TYR A 613 -16.74 5.51 -7.85
N ASP A 614 -17.36 4.34 -7.74
CA ASP A 614 -18.64 4.01 -8.33
C ASP A 614 -19.79 4.09 -7.32
N LEU A 615 -20.97 4.47 -7.80
CA LEU A 615 -22.18 4.62 -7.01
C LEU A 615 -23.29 3.70 -7.51
N PHE A 616 -23.93 2.99 -6.58
CA PHE A 616 -25.02 2.06 -6.88
C PHE A 616 -26.21 2.30 -5.97
N LEU A 617 -27.44 2.05 -6.50
CA LEU A 617 -28.68 2.06 -5.75
C LEU A 617 -29.27 0.63 -5.68
N TYR A 618 -29.65 0.19 -4.50
CA TYR A 618 -30.25 -1.11 -4.25
C TYR A 618 -31.58 -1.01 -3.50
N ASN A 619 -32.46 -2.01 -3.65
CA ASN A 619 -33.62 -2.18 -2.80
C ASN A 619 -33.30 -3.07 -1.57
N SER A 620 -34.32 -3.25 -0.70
CA SER A 620 -34.19 -4.08 0.52
C SER A 620 -33.98 -5.57 0.25
N ALA A 621 -34.28 -6.04 -0.96
CA ALA A 621 -34.06 -7.43 -1.37
C ALA A 621 -32.64 -7.67 -1.94
N GLY A 622 -31.80 -6.65 -1.99
CA GLY A 622 -30.44 -6.72 -2.57
C GLY A 622 -30.43 -6.64 -4.10
N THR A 623 -31.51 -6.22 -4.73
CA THR A 623 -31.54 -6.01 -6.18
C THR A 623 -31.01 -4.63 -6.51
N GLN A 624 -30.02 -4.55 -7.40
CA GLN A 624 -29.52 -3.29 -7.94
C GLN A 624 -30.58 -2.64 -8.83
N LEU A 625 -30.89 -1.39 -8.57
CA LEU A 625 -31.91 -0.61 -9.26
C LEU A 625 -31.31 0.37 -10.28
N ALA A 626 -30.16 0.96 -9.94
CA ALA A 626 -29.45 1.88 -10.80
C ALA A 626 -27.96 1.92 -10.41
N LYS A 627 -27.12 2.46 -11.30
CA LYS A 627 -25.71 2.68 -11.06
C LYS A 627 -25.22 3.92 -11.82
N SER A 628 -24.08 4.45 -11.38
CA SER A 628 -23.29 5.48 -12.04
C SER A 628 -21.82 5.09 -11.88
N GLU A 629 -21.08 4.99 -13.01
CA GLU A 629 -19.71 4.48 -13.08
C GLU A 629 -18.89 5.39 -14.01
N ASN A 630 -18.77 6.68 -13.67
CA ASN A 630 -17.96 7.64 -14.40
C ASN A 630 -16.49 7.50 -13.98
N GLY A 631 -15.60 7.37 -14.92
CA GLY A 631 -14.18 7.15 -14.61
C GLY A 631 -13.48 8.35 -13.95
N SER A 632 -12.34 8.06 -13.30
CA SER A 632 -11.49 9.03 -12.62
C SER A 632 -12.17 9.66 -11.40
N THR A 633 -11.96 10.96 -11.13
CA THR A 633 -12.58 11.70 -10.03
C THR A 633 -13.86 12.43 -10.44
N THR A 634 -14.49 11.98 -11.53
CA THR A 634 -15.76 12.56 -12.02
C THR A 634 -16.88 12.18 -11.07
N ALA A 635 -17.69 13.19 -10.67
CA ALA A 635 -18.79 12.98 -9.74
C ALA A 635 -19.83 11.98 -10.28
N GLU A 636 -20.37 11.15 -9.38
CA GLU A 636 -21.42 10.19 -9.70
C GLU A 636 -22.80 10.74 -9.39
N SER A 637 -23.79 10.37 -10.19
CA SER A 637 -25.17 10.75 -9.97
C SER A 637 -26.16 9.69 -10.45
N ILE A 638 -27.15 9.40 -9.61
CA ILE A 638 -28.26 8.50 -9.93
C ILE A 638 -29.58 9.28 -9.77
N SER A 639 -30.45 9.14 -10.75
CA SER A 639 -31.85 9.54 -10.63
C SER A 639 -32.75 8.34 -10.94
N TYR A 640 -33.51 7.89 -9.94
CA TYR A 640 -34.35 6.69 -10.03
C TYR A 640 -35.76 7.00 -9.54
N THR A 641 -36.78 6.64 -10.31
CA THR A 641 -38.18 6.79 -9.89
C THR A 641 -38.63 5.52 -9.16
N ALA A 642 -38.70 5.60 -7.84
CA ALA A 642 -39.24 4.53 -7.03
C ALA A 642 -40.74 4.40 -7.20
N THR A 643 -41.24 3.19 -7.36
CA THR A 643 -42.67 2.92 -7.57
C THR A 643 -43.45 2.71 -6.27
N ALA A 644 -42.77 2.64 -5.12
CA ALA A 644 -43.33 2.43 -3.79
C ALA A 644 -42.48 3.04 -2.71
N ALA A 645 -43.09 3.32 -1.56
CA ALA A 645 -42.39 3.53 -0.31
C ALA A 645 -41.57 2.32 0.06
N GLY A 646 -40.41 2.51 0.73
CA GLY A 646 -39.55 1.38 1.15
C GLY A 646 -38.17 1.81 1.56
N THR A 647 -37.40 0.81 2.02
CA THR A 647 -35.99 1.00 2.37
C THR A 647 -35.12 0.75 1.15
N TYR A 648 -34.23 1.69 0.89
CA TYR A 648 -33.26 1.68 -0.21
C TYR A 648 -31.85 1.84 0.36
N TYR A 649 -30.87 1.49 -0.46
CA TYR A 649 -29.46 1.51 -0.08
C TYR A 649 -28.63 2.15 -1.19
N ALA A 650 -27.78 3.08 -0.80
CA ALA A 650 -26.67 3.55 -1.63
C ALA A 650 -25.43 2.73 -1.28
N LYS A 651 -24.69 2.31 -2.30
CA LYS A 651 -23.42 1.62 -2.16
C LYS A 651 -22.35 2.41 -2.91
N VAL A 652 -21.22 2.65 -2.24
CA VAL A 652 -20.03 3.27 -2.82
C VAL A 652 -18.89 2.27 -2.80
N ILE A 653 -18.15 2.15 -3.89
CA ILE A 653 -16.95 1.33 -3.99
C ILE A 653 -15.85 2.07 -4.74
N GLY A 654 -14.59 1.70 -4.50
CA GLY A 654 -13.47 2.12 -5.34
C GLY A 654 -13.31 1.20 -6.55
N TYR A 655 -13.37 1.77 -7.77
CA TYR A 655 -13.11 1.02 -9.00
C TYR A 655 -11.69 0.46 -8.98
N SER A 656 -11.54 -0.82 -9.30
CA SER A 656 -10.26 -1.55 -9.28
C SER A 656 -9.48 -1.40 -7.96
N GLY A 657 -10.19 -1.21 -6.82
CA GLY A 657 -9.57 -1.05 -5.51
C GLY A 657 -9.05 0.36 -5.22
N ALA A 658 -9.51 1.37 -5.94
CA ALA A 658 -9.22 2.77 -5.63
C ALA A 658 -9.67 3.09 -4.20
N ASN A 659 -8.77 3.69 -3.40
CA ASN A 659 -9.02 4.00 -1.99
C ASN A 659 -8.29 5.28 -1.57
N SER A 660 -8.76 5.94 -0.51
CA SER A 660 -8.14 7.16 0.01
C SER A 660 -8.59 7.44 1.45
N ASN A 661 -7.70 8.04 2.24
CA ASN A 661 -8.05 8.63 3.54
C ASN A 661 -8.77 9.99 3.43
N THR A 662 -8.91 10.54 2.22
CA THR A 662 -9.69 11.76 1.94
C THR A 662 -11.16 11.38 1.75
N ALA A 663 -12.05 12.10 2.41
CA ALA A 663 -13.48 11.81 2.33
C ALA A 663 -14.10 12.26 1.00
N TYR A 664 -14.97 11.42 0.47
CA TYR A 664 -15.97 11.79 -0.54
C TYR A 664 -17.22 12.41 0.13
N SER A 665 -18.18 12.90 -0.66
CA SER A 665 -19.46 13.41 -0.16
C SER A 665 -20.63 12.70 -0.85
N LEU A 666 -21.39 11.91 -0.09
CA LEU A 666 -22.64 11.29 -0.55
C LEU A 666 -23.86 12.09 -0.08
N THR A 667 -24.77 12.42 -0.99
CA THR A 667 -26.07 12.99 -0.66
C THR A 667 -27.16 12.15 -1.30
N ALA A 668 -28.14 11.74 -0.49
CA ALA A 668 -29.36 11.07 -0.95
C ALA A 668 -30.56 12.01 -0.77
N THR A 669 -31.31 12.24 -1.84
CA THR A 669 -32.56 12.99 -1.78
C THR A 669 -33.68 12.06 -2.20
N TYR A 670 -34.71 11.94 -1.38
CA TYR A 670 -35.80 10.99 -1.56
C TYR A 670 -37.08 11.52 -0.90
N PRO A 671 -38.29 11.04 -1.29
CA PRO A 671 -39.54 11.38 -0.64
C PRO A 671 -39.50 11.08 0.86
N THR A 672 -39.74 12.11 1.66
CA THR A 672 -39.92 11.98 3.12
C THR A 672 -41.42 12.05 3.45
N SER A 673 -41.84 11.40 4.56
CA SER A 673 -43.22 11.51 4.99
C SER A 673 -43.54 12.98 5.25
N VAL A 674 -44.44 13.52 4.42
CA VAL A 674 -45.12 14.76 4.76
C VAL A 674 -46.17 14.41 5.79
N SER A 675 -46.32 15.20 6.87
CA SER A 675 -47.54 15.21 7.69
C SER A 675 -48.72 15.34 6.73
N ASN A 676 -49.90 14.81 7.08
CA ASN A 676 -51.13 14.84 6.27
C ASN A 676 -51.59 16.27 5.90
N GLY A 677 -50.69 17.17 5.60
CA GLY A 677 -50.90 18.51 5.14
C GLY A 677 -51.22 18.60 3.65
N GLN A 678 -51.82 19.68 3.23
CA GLN A 678 -52.15 19.98 1.86
C GLN A 678 -51.44 21.27 1.43
N TRP A 679 -51.08 21.35 0.17
CA TRP A 679 -50.55 22.57 -0.41
C TRP A 679 -51.72 23.53 -0.74
N TYR A 680 -51.54 24.77 -0.35
CA TYR A 680 -52.40 25.89 -0.66
C TYR A 680 -51.59 26.98 -1.35
N TYR A 681 -52.20 27.77 -2.20
CA TYR A 681 -51.56 28.91 -2.82
C TYR A 681 -52.40 30.19 -2.62
N GLU A 682 -51.71 31.31 -2.56
CA GLU A 682 -52.30 32.64 -2.53
C GLU A 682 -51.62 33.50 -3.60
N VAL A 683 -52.43 34.31 -4.31
CA VAL A 683 -51.89 35.37 -5.17
C VAL A 683 -51.33 36.46 -4.26
N LYS A 684 -50.08 36.78 -4.39
CA LYS A 684 -49.40 37.75 -3.56
C LYS A 684 -48.36 38.51 -4.38
N ALA A 685 -48.57 39.83 -4.53
CA ALA A 685 -47.63 40.67 -5.26
C ALA A 685 -46.61 41.29 -4.30
N PHE A 686 -45.34 40.99 -4.56
CA PHE A 686 -44.19 41.68 -3.96
C PHE A 686 -43.27 42.10 -5.09
N ASP A 687 -42.98 43.40 -5.16
CA ASP A 687 -42.14 43.99 -6.19
C ASP A 687 -41.02 44.83 -5.60
N THR A 688 -39.82 44.70 -6.15
CA THR A 688 -38.77 45.68 -5.92
C THR A 688 -39.03 46.92 -6.81
N PRO A 689 -38.40 48.10 -6.56
CA PRO A 689 -38.37 49.17 -7.54
C PRO A 689 -37.81 48.71 -8.90
N HIS A 690 -38.35 49.24 -10.01
CA HIS A 690 -37.96 48.85 -11.37
C HIS A 690 -37.54 50.08 -12.19
N PRO A 691 -36.22 50.31 -12.48
CA PRO A 691 -35.09 49.57 -11.94
C PRO A 691 -34.86 49.85 -10.44
N TYR A 692 -34.20 48.96 -9.75
CA TYR A 692 -33.71 49.25 -8.40
C TYR A 692 -32.53 50.24 -8.47
N THR A 693 -32.25 50.92 -7.36
CA THR A 693 -31.13 51.89 -7.26
C THR A 693 -29.87 51.23 -6.76
N ASN A 694 -28.71 51.79 -7.10
CA ASN A 694 -27.42 51.43 -6.50
C ASN A 694 -27.44 51.60 -4.98
N ASN A 695 -26.72 50.76 -4.27
CA ASN A 695 -26.69 50.70 -2.80
C ASN A 695 -28.06 50.49 -2.17
N PHE A 696 -28.95 49.80 -2.89
CA PHE A 696 -30.30 49.50 -2.41
C PHE A 696 -30.23 48.47 -1.28
N THR A 697 -30.63 48.87 -0.10
CA THR A 697 -30.76 47.99 1.07
C THR A 697 -32.23 47.83 1.49
N GLY A 698 -33.12 48.08 0.55
CA GLY A 698 -34.55 48.28 0.77
C GLY A 698 -35.35 47.02 1.05
N ALA A 699 -36.57 47.01 0.65
CA ALA A 699 -37.61 46.11 1.10
C ALA A 699 -37.21 44.64 1.29
N THR A 700 -37.34 44.14 2.50
CA THR A 700 -37.49 42.72 2.74
C THR A 700 -38.95 42.35 2.59
N HIS A 701 -39.30 41.66 1.53
CA HIS A 701 -40.63 41.13 1.35
C HIS A 701 -40.77 39.84 2.14
N THR A 702 -41.65 39.81 3.10
CA THR A 702 -41.82 38.66 4.00
C THR A 702 -43.26 38.15 3.88
N TYR A 703 -43.37 36.85 3.74
CA TYR A 703 -44.64 36.14 3.83
C TYR A 703 -44.64 35.21 5.04
N THR A 704 -45.68 35.26 5.86
CA THR A 704 -45.87 34.39 7.01
C THR A 704 -47.25 33.76 6.94
N LYS A 705 -47.30 32.43 7.08
CA LYS A 705 -48.55 31.67 7.20
C LYS A 705 -48.49 30.86 8.51
N PRO A 706 -49.11 31.36 9.60
CA PRO A 706 -49.08 30.66 10.86
C PRO A 706 -49.60 29.22 10.75
N GLY A 707 -48.86 28.24 11.26
CA GLY A 707 -49.24 26.84 11.21
C GLY A 707 -48.76 26.09 9.95
N ALA A 708 -48.23 26.79 8.95
CA ALA A 708 -47.59 26.12 7.82
C ALA A 708 -46.25 25.49 8.25
N THR A 709 -45.99 24.33 7.70
CA THR A 709 -44.71 23.62 7.91
C THR A 709 -43.71 23.91 6.79
N LYS A 710 -44.16 24.44 5.65
CA LYS A 710 -43.36 24.90 4.54
C LYS A 710 -44.02 26.05 3.81
N VAL A 711 -43.25 27.02 3.39
CA VAL A 711 -43.73 28.17 2.61
C VAL A 711 -42.84 28.45 1.43
N GLY A 712 -43.41 28.90 0.31
CA GLY A 712 -42.69 29.18 -0.93
C GLY A 712 -43.09 30.51 -1.56
N LEU A 713 -42.19 31.10 -2.34
CA LEU A 713 -42.37 32.27 -3.16
C LEU A 713 -42.20 31.92 -4.63
N HIS A 714 -43.07 32.36 -5.49
CA HIS A 714 -42.94 32.28 -6.94
C HIS A 714 -42.40 33.59 -7.50
N PHE A 715 -41.17 33.56 -7.98
CA PHE A 715 -40.59 34.68 -8.71
C PHE A 715 -41.06 34.62 -10.18
N SER A 716 -41.94 35.50 -10.54
CA SER A 716 -42.46 35.59 -11.92
C SER A 716 -41.46 36.31 -12.84
N ARG A 717 -40.59 37.15 -12.27
CA ARG A 717 -39.47 37.80 -12.96
C ARG A 717 -38.32 38.03 -11.99
N PHE A 718 -37.10 37.84 -12.48
CA PHE A 718 -35.89 38.02 -11.68
C PHE A 718 -34.72 38.47 -12.56
N GLU A 719 -34.24 39.69 -12.35
CA GLU A 719 -33.13 40.30 -13.10
C GLU A 719 -32.31 41.21 -12.19
N THR A 720 -31.12 40.75 -11.76
CA THR A 720 -30.16 41.54 -11.00
C THR A 720 -28.79 41.51 -11.68
N GLU A 721 -27.86 42.36 -11.29
CA GLU A 721 -26.51 42.29 -11.77
C GLU A 721 -25.89 40.95 -11.30
N SER A 722 -25.32 40.19 -12.24
CA SER A 722 -24.78 38.88 -11.96
C SER A 722 -23.48 38.95 -11.14
N GLY A 723 -23.47 38.31 -9.98
CA GLY A 723 -22.32 38.22 -9.10
C GLY A 723 -22.06 39.45 -8.21
N TYR A 724 -22.90 40.48 -8.28
CA TYR A 724 -22.75 41.71 -7.48
C TYR A 724 -24.03 42.06 -6.72
N ASP A 725 -25.20 41.98 -7.35
CA ASP A 725 -26.47 42.26 -6.71
C ASP A 725 -27.19 40.97 -6.34
N PHE A 726 -27.53 40.81 -5.08
CA PHE A 726 -28.03 39.55 -4.55
C PHE A 726 -29.40 39.65 -3.92
N VAL A 727 -30.23 38.67 -4.17
CA VAL A 727 -31.47 38.42 -3.42
C VAL A 727 -31.21 37.27 -2.44
N TYR A 728 -31.37 37.57 -1.15
CA TYR A 728 -31.22 36.62 -0.06
C TYR A 728 -32.59 36.11 0.37
N ILE A 729 -32.79 34.80 0.29
CA ILE A 729 -33.99 34.12 0.79
C ILE A 729 -33.70 33.63 2.20
N LYS A 730 -34.55 34.03 3.15
CA LYS A 730 -34.34 33.74 4.57
C LYS A 730 -35.53 33.05 5.18
N ASP A 731 -35.28 32.25 6.21
CA ASP A 731 -36.31 31.64 7.05
C ASP A 731 -36.78 32.60 8.16
N LYS A 732 -37.69 32.13 9.03
CA LYS A 732 -38.23 32.85 10.18
C LYS A 732 -37.17 33.38 11.14
N ALA A 733 -36.06 32.67 11.29
CA ALA A 733 -34.95 33.05 12.17
C ALA A 733 -34.05 34.10 11.50
N GLY A 734 -34.31 34.50 10.24
CA GLY A 734 -33.48 35.40 9.47
C GLY A 734 -32.23 34.75 8.87
N VAL A 735 -32.12 33.42 8.94
CA VAL A 735 -30.99 32.65 8.36
C VAL A 735 -31.18 32.60 6.85
N THR A 736 -30.15 33.01 6.10
CA THR A 736 -30.16 32.93 4.63
C THR A 736 -30.06 31.46 4.21
N LYS A 737 -31.09 31.00 3.50
CA LYS A 737 -31.15 29.63 2.95
C LYS A 737 -30.69 29.60 1.50
N TYR A 738 -30.99 30.65 0.73
CA TYR A 738 -30.56 30.71 -0.67
C TYR A 738 -30.13 32.14 -1.01
N THR A 739 -29.24 32.23 -2.00
CA THR A 739 -28.75 33.50 -2.52
C THR A 739 -28.77 33.43 -4.04
N TYR A 740 -29.40 34.42 -4.67
CA TYR A 740 -29.52 34.48 -6.11
C TYR A 740 -29.01 35.80 -6.67
N SER A 741 -28.43 35.77 -7.88
CA SER A 741 -28.06 36.94 -8.68
C SER A 741 -28.21 36.65 -10.17
N GLY A 742 -28.07 37.65 -11.02
CA GLY A 742 -28.20 37.54 -12.47
C GLY A 742 -29.66 37.43 -12.92
N THR A 743 -29.91 37.03 -14.18
CA THR A 743 -31.22 36.83 -14.76
C THR A 743 -31.66 35.37 -14.60
N LYS A 744 -32.92 35.17 -14.18
CA LYS A 744 -33.53 33.85 -14.06
C LYS A 744 -34.89 33.80 -14.70
N ALA A 745 -35.26 32.66 -15.28
CA ALA A 745 -36.63 32.37 -15.64
C ALA A 745 -37.52 32.32 -14.37
N ALA A 746 -38.82 32.38 -14.51
CA ALA A 746 -39.74 32.23 -13.39
C ALA A 746 -39.48 30.92 -12.63
N PHE A 747 -39.45 30.97 -11.29
CA PHE A 747 -39.12 29.83 -10.43
C PHE A 747 -39.78 29.94 -9.06
N TRP A 748 -39.99 28.77 -8.45
CA TRP A 748 -40.38 28.64 -7.06
C TRP A 748 -39.19 28.46 -6.17
N ILE A 749 -39.23 28.99 -4.92
CA ILE A 749 -38.30 28.74 -3.86
C ILE A 749 -39.03 28.51 -2.54
N PHE A 750 -38.62 27.50 -1.79
CA PHE A 750 -39.27 27.09 -0.56
C PHE A 750 -38.31 27.11 0.63
N VAL A 751 -38.87 27.41 1.81
CA VAL A 751 -38.20 27.22 3.10
C VAL A 751 -39.10 26.42 4.04
N ASP A 752 -38.52 25.66 4.92
CA ASP A 752 -39.26 24.97 5.98
C ASP A 752 -39.68 25.97 7.05
N GLY A 753 -40.86 25.74 7.62
CA GLY A 753 -41.48 26.63 8.60
C GLY A 753 -42.57 27.53 7.97
N ASP A 754 -43.06 28.44 8.79
CA ASP A 754 -44.21 29.27 8.50
C ASP A 754 -43.88 30.65 7.87
N THR A 755 -42.61 30.96 7.68
CA THR A 755 -42.18 32.30 7.25
C THR A 755 -41.02 32.20 6.26
N ILE A 756 -41.14 32.93 5.15
CA ILE A 756 -40.09 33.11 4.13
C ILE A 756 -39.96 34.62 3.80
N SER A 757 -38.72 35.06 3.58
CA SER A 757 -38.48 36.43 3.14
C SER A 757 -37.49 36.50 1.98
N ALA A 758 -37.67 37.48 1.09
CA ALA A 758 -36.77 37.83 0.02
C ALA A 758 -36.21 39.24 0.23
N ASN A 759 -34.91 39.39 0.28
CA ASN A 759 -34.25 40.68 0.52
C ASN A 759 -33.21 40.97 -0.59
N LEU A 760 -33.45 42.01 -1.35
CA LEU A 760 -32.51 42.50 -2.38
C LEU A 760 -31.47 43.42 -1.71
N LYS A 761 -30.22 43.16 -1.97
CA LYS A 761 -29.06 44.03 -1.67
C LYS A 761 -28.27 44.26 -2.94
N THR A 762 -27.99 45.54 -3.23
CA THR A 762 -27.22 45.91 -4.42
C THR A 762 -25.94 46.64 -4.05
N ASP A 763 -25.02 46.65 -4.96
CA ASP A 763 -23.74 47.36 -4.81
C ASP A 763 -23.86 48.83 -5.30
N SER A 764 -22.74 49.49 -5.58
CA SER A 764 -22.67 50.93 -5.96
C SER A 764 -22.77 51.18 -7.46
N SER A 765 -22.92 50.13 -8.29
CA SER A 765 -22.91 50.26 -9.75
C SER A 765 -24.01 49.40 -10.38
N VAL A 766 -24.27 49.55 -11.63
CA VAL A 766 -25.19 48.81 -12.49
C VAL A 766 -26.52 48.49 -11.81
N THR A 767 -27.62 48.96 -12.36
CA THR A 767 -28.95 48.68 -11.86
C THR A 767 -29.65 47.67 -12.76
N GLY A 768 -30.35 46.72 -12.19
CA GLY A 768 -31.19 45.74 -12.89
C GLY A 768 -32.69 46.01 -12.67
N TRP A 769 -33.52 45.15 -13.27
CA TRP A 769 -34.98 45.29 -13.12
C TRP A 769 -35.41 44.97 -11.67
N GLY A 770 -34.78 43.99 -11.02
CA GLY A 770 -35.11 43.50 -9.68
C GLY A 770 -35.85 42.18 -9.71
N TYR A 771 -36.85 42.03 -8.84
CA TYR A 771 -37.72 40.87 -8.87
C TYR A 771 -39.20 41.24 -8.66
N SER A 772 -40.08 40.39 -9.24
CA SER A 772 -41.50 40.32 -8.92
C SER A 772 -41.84 38.93 -8.41
N ILE A 773 -42.62 38.89 -7.33
CA ILE A 773 -43.23 37.68 -6.79
C ILE A 773 -44.74 37.85 -7.00
N ASP A 774 -45.41 36.89 -7.63
CA ASP A 774 -46.85 36.94 -7.96
C ASP A 774 -47.68 35.92 -7.18
N GLN A 775 -47.05 34.87 -6.66
CA GLN A 775 -47.72 33.82 -5.92
C GLN A 775 -46.87 33.35 -4.72
N VAL A 776 -47.55 32.84 -3.72
CA VAL A 776 -46.97 32.15 -2.58
C VAL A 776 -47.67 30.80 -2.40
N GLU A 777 -46.92 29.80 -2.01
CA GLU A 777 -47.46 28.50 -1.61
C GLU A 777 -47.09 28.17 -0.17
N TYR A 778 -47.97 27.43 0.50
CA TYR A 778 -47.69 26.95 1.83
C TYR A 778 -48.29 25.54 2.03
N PHE A 779 -47.62 24.78 2.85
CA PHE A 779 -48.04 23.44 3.23
C PHE A 779 -48.52 23.46 4.70
N GLN A 780 -49.79 23.10 4.91
CA GLN A 780 -50.42 23.16 6.23
C GLN A 780 -51.27 21.93 6.51
#